data_d0823e9e4ed43a8afbb733d38057128c
#
_entry.id   d0823e9e4ed43a8afbb733d38057128c
#
_cell.length_a   1.000
_cell.length_b   1.000
_cell.length_c   1.000
_cell.angle_alpha   90.00
_cell.angle_beta   90.00
_cell.angle_gamma   90.00
#
_symmetry.space_group_name_H-M   'P 1'
#
loop_
_entity.id
_entity.type
_entity.pdbx_description
1 polymer ?
#
loop_
_entity_poly.entity_id
_entity_poly.type
_entity_poly.pdbx_seq_one_letter_code
_entity_poly.pdbx_strand_id
1 'polypeptide(L)'
;MMKKMLSIAALWLALIALVFVYTDKDEYTWRFDGEALESVLITQEEAEKIEAEAQRLMDIEKAEAHARSENGEWGKEDMYAGAPKTRRAVDEDLGLNLMWGKYDVVVSYASEAPFTVRTVSALRQSFIEQGEELLPAGEETVMFTMNITDSCQQLAFACDLPVNAEIRSIMVKKAGSGVFDRDLAAYAALLGGVMTVLLVLSWDKRPIGKLRRRDALGVILIALFASMPLLFKGIYEGHDLFFHLNRIEGIAAGLRDGQFPVRIHSSTLLGYGYAAPLFYPEAFLYLPAVMRNLGVSLAASVRVFEKLINLAAASVCYVSARKLFDSRRIALGTSALYTLCNYRIANLYIRTTLGESLAMVFFPLLLWAVYEVLVRDEKKWPLMTLAMTGIFLNHLLSTLFAAGLCAAAALICVKRLIREPKRILACVKAALLTALCSAVFLVPFLDSIGGLISTSVAIMANEHALHLGAYFVGFPGQANDLPYEALDFAYTVGVVPGLAMMLGCAILLVRLYAQGDEMKTAQDRLCRMLLAFSALLMIGATDVFPWDWACYLPKPYSTFFMQIQYPWRLVGAAAPMLALAAAWGFMREEKHRTAGLCAILMLCAVFAGYSMQVIVQDVPMLEKEDFCDTRIEQYEYTFPGTEKGALEPGDVIAYHAPEYAVRDYMKRGTTMTLTLDVPQGLSMLELPLLYYPGYRVTDNGNECRVRLGTNGMVQVLGVQEGMGRRIEVWFDEPFAWTASVYVSAAGFVLLGALLSAGRKRRA
;
A
#
# COMPACT_ATOMS: atom_id res chain seq x y z
N MET A 1 -25.33 -29.29 13.25
CA MET A 1 -25.31 -27.83 13.09
C MET A 1 -24.75 -27.14 14.34
N MET A 2 -25.36 -27.35 15.52
CA MET A 2 -24.98 -26.72 16.79
C MET A 2 -23.51 -26.95 17.20
N LYS A 3 -23.00 -28.20 17.14
CA LYS A 3 -21.56 -28.50 17.42
C LYS A 3 -20.57 -27.76 16.51
N LYS A 4 -20.94 -27.49 15.24
CA LYS A 4 -20.10 -26.73 14.32
C LYS A 4 -20.15 -25.23 14.60
N MET A 5 -21.34 -24.70 14.96
CA MET A 5 -21.48 -23.30 15.39
C MET A 5 -20.73 -23.05 16.69
N LEU A 6 -20.76 -23.98 17.66
CA LEU A 6 -19.98 -23.90 18.88
C LEU A 6 -18.46 -23.96 18.62
N SER A 7 -18.02 -24.77 17.66
CA SER A 7 -16.60 -24.80 17.27
C SER A 7 -16.17 -23.50 16.59
N ILE A 8 -17.04 -22.86 15.81
CA ILE A 8 -16.81 -21.54 15.20
C ILE A 8 -16.72 -20.46 16.27
N ALA A 9 -17.68 -20.46 17.20
CA ALA A 9 -17.69 -19.52 18.32
C ALA A 9 -16.46 -19.69 19.23
N ALA A 10 -16.07 -20.95 19.54
CA ALA A 10 -14.85 -21.22 20.31
C ALA A 10 -13.59 -20.78 19.59
N LEU A 11 -13.51 -20.93 18.27
CA LEU A 11 -12.37 -20.47 17.46
C LEU A 11 -12.33 -18.92 17.42
N TRP A 12 -13.49 -18.29 17.34
CA TRP A 12 -13.62 -16.84 17.44
C TRP A 12 -13.14 -16.30 18.79
N LEU A 13 -13.59 -16.93 19.88
CA LEU A 13 -13.16 -16.58 21.24
C LEU A 13 -11.66 -16.82 21.44
N ALA A 14 -11.13 -17.88 20.88
CA ALA A 14 -9.68 -18.16 20.93
C ALA A 14 -8.86 -17.12 20.13
N LEU A 15 -9.37 -16.67 18.96
CA LEU A 15 -8.77 -15.60 18.17
C LEU A 15 -8.84 -14.25 18.88
N ILE A 16 -9.99 -13.92 19.48
CA ILE A 16 -10.16 -12.72 20.30
C ILE A 16 -9.19 -12.75 21.48
N ALA A 17 -9.07 -13.88 22.20
CA ALA A 17 -8.14 -14.03 23.30
C ALA A 17 -6.66 -13.89 22.84
N LEU A 18 -6.32 -14.43 21.67
CA LEU A 18 -4.96 -14.35 21.10
C LEU A 18 -4.62 -12.90 20.74
N VAL A 19 -5.57 -12.16 20.16
CA VAL A 19 -5.41 -10.73 19.87
C VAL A 19 -5.29 -9.94 21.19
N PHE A 20 -6.07 -10.30 22.21
CA PHE A 20 -6.01 -9.65 23.55
C PHE A 20 -4.66 -9.81 24.23
N VAL A 21 -3.99 -10.95 24.04
CA VAL A 21 -2.64 -11.20 24.58
C VAL A 21 -1.58 -10.44 23.78
N TYR A 22 -1.90 -10.12 22.51
CA TYR A 22 -0.93 -9.56 21.56
C TYR A 22 -0.98 -8.03 21.46
N THR A 23 -2.07 -7.38 21.88
CA THR A 23 -2.17 -5.90 21.90
C THR A 23 -1.62 -5.39 23.22
N ASP A 24 -0.52 -4.65 23.14
CA ASP A 24 0.00 -3.89 24.29
C ASP A 24 -0.95 -2.72 24.55
N LYS A 25 -1.43 -2.63 25.79
CA LYS A 25 -2.48 -1.67 26.16
C LYS A 25 -1.97 -0.24 26.26
N ASP A 26 -0.64 -0.06 26.25
CA ASP A 26 0.01 1.23 26.48
C ASP A 26 0.56 1.87 25.18
N GLU A 27 0.40 1.24 24.03
CA GLU A 27 0.96 1.65 22.72
C GLU A 27 0.47 3.03 22.21
N TYR A 28 -0.63 3.57 22.78
CA TYR A 28 -1.21 4.86 22.41
C TYR A 28 -1.31 5.83 23.58
N THR A 29 -0.47 5.61 24.58
CA THR A 29 -0.43 6.45 25.77
C THR A 29 0.99 6.96 25.96
N TRP A 30 1.15 8.26 25.83
CA TRP A 30 2.39 8.96 26.15
C TRP A 30 2.25 9.55 27.56
N ARG A 31 3.22 9.30 28.41
CA ARG A 31 3.25 9.82 29.77
C ARG A 31 4.53 10.60 29.99
N PHE A 32 4.36 11.80 30.44
CA PHE A 32 5.42 12.74 30.74
C PHE A 32 5.39 13.04 32.24
N ASP A 33 6.43 12.67 32.94
CA ASP A 33 6.65 12.97 34.34
C ASP A 33 8.16 13.19 34.59
N GLY A 34 8.53 13.88 35.69
CA GLY A 34 9.92 14.22 35.97
C GLY A 34 10.61 14.94 34.81
N GLU A 35 11.82 14.48 34.44
CA GLU A 35 12.60 15.08 33.35
C GLU A 35 11.90 15.03 32.01
N ALA A 36 11.06 14.01 31.76
CA ALA A 36 10.31 13.90 30.51
C ALA A 36 9.25 15.02 30.36
N LEU A 37 8.78 15.61 31.44
CA LEU A 37 7.83 16.70 31.41
C LEU A 37 8.42 17.97 30.78
N GLU A 38 9.71 18.23 31.00
CA GLU A 38 10.44 19.37 30.46
C GLU A 38 10.48 19.33 28.90
N SER A 39 10.38 18.14 28.31
CA SER A 39 10.37 18.00 26.84
C SER A 39 9.05 18.43 26.18
N VAL A 40 7.97 18.60 26.94
CA VAL A 40 6.64 18.94 26.39
C VAL A 40 6.00 20.14 27.08
N LEU A 41 6.53 20.61 28.21
CA LEU A 41 5.97 21.73 28.97
C LEU A 41 6.78 23.00 28.71
N ILE A 42 6.09 24.06 28.30
CA ILE A 42 6.68 25.38 28.01
C ILE A 42 5.87 26.48 28.67
N THR A 43 6.46 27.66 28.84
CA THR A 43 5.76 28.85 29.31
C THR A 43 4.93 29.48 28.19
N GLN A 44 3.93 30.31 28.54
CA GLN A 44 3.17 31.06 27.53
C GLN A 44 4.06 32.02 26.74
N GLU A 45 5.06 32.62 27.38
CA GLU A 45 6.03 33.50 26.72
C GLU A 45 6.86 32.73 25.67
N GLU A 46 7.28 31.49 25.99
CA GLU A 46 7.98 30.63 25.04
C GLU A 46 7.05 30.20 23.91
N ALA A 47 5.79 29.87 24.18
CA ALA A 47 4.80 29.54 23.18
C ALA A 47 4.57 30.72 22.21
N GLU A 48 4.40 31.93 22.74
CA GLU A 48 4.25 33.13 21.91
C GLU A 48 5.50 33.42 21.05
N LYS A 49 6.70 33.17 21.58
CA LYS A 49 7.94 33.28 20.82
C LYS A 49 8.02 32.24 19.72
N ILE A 50 7.63 31.00 19.99
CA ILE A 50 7.59 29.91 19.02
C ILE A 50 6.58 30.24 17.90
N GLU A 51 5.40 30.70 18.28
CA GLU A 51 4.35 31.12 17.34
C GLU A 51 4.78 32.31 16.48
N ALA A 52 5.39 33.32 17.11
CA ALA A 52 5.90 34.50 16.42
C ALA A 52 7.07 34.15 15.47
N GLU A 53 7.97 33.27 15.90
CA GLU A 53 9.09 32.82 15.03
C GLU A 53 8.59 31.91 13.91
N ALA A 54 7.63 31.03 14.16
CA ALA A 54 6.98 30.24 13.11
C ALA A 54 6.31 31.14 12.08
N GLN A 55 5.58 32.19 12.54
CA GLN A 55 4.97 33.17 11.65
C GLN A 55 6.01 33.97 10.87
N ARG A 56 7.09 34.41 11.55
CA ARG A 56 8.18 35.15 10.91
C ARG A 56 8.89 34.32 9.84
N LEU A 57 9.13 33.04 10.10
CA LEU A 57 9.73 32.12 9.12
C LEU A 57 8.81 31.93 7.92
N MET A 58 7.51 31.78 8.15
CA MET A 58 6.52 31.73 7.05
C MET A 58 6.55 33.03 6.22
N ASP A 59 6.63 34.18 6.87
CA ASP A 59 6.67 35.46 6.17
C ASP A 59 7.98 35.67 5.36
N ILE A 60 9.12 35.20 5.88
CA ILE A 60 10.39 35.18 5.15
C ILE A 60 10.31 34.24 3.94
N GLU A 61 9.81 33.05 4.11
CA GLU A 61 9.66 32.09 3.03
C GLU A 61 8.68 32.58 1.95
N LYS A 62 7.59 33.26 2.35
CA LYS A 62 6.68 33.96 1.43
C LYS A 62 7.41 35.05 0.63
N ALA A 63 8.21 35.87 1.31
CA ALA A 63 8.96 36.94 0.67
C ALA A 63 10.04 36.42 -0.29
N GLU A 64 10.73 35.34 0.08
CA GLU A 64 11.72 34.70 -0.78
C GLU A 64 11.08 34.00 -1.99
N ALA A 65 9.95 33.32 -1.81
CA ALA A 65 9.18 32.72 -2.91
C ALA A 65 8.69 33.80 -3.88
N HIS A 66 8.24 34.92 -3.35
CA HIS A 66 7.81 36.07 -4.16
C HIS A 66 8.98 36.71 -4.95
N ALA A 67 10.12 36.94 -4.32
CA ALA A 67 11.32 37.46 -4.96
C ALA A 67 11.88 36.55 -6.06
N ARG A 68 11.83 35.24 -5.88
CA ARG A 68 12.22 34.23 -6.91
C ARG A 68 11.26 34.24 -8.09
N SER A 69 9.96 34.44 -7.84
CA SER A 69 8.94 34.56 -8.88
C SER A 69 9.10 35.81 -9.74
N GLU A 70 9.46 36.95 -9.14
CA GLU A 70 9.65 38.19 -9.87
C GLU A 70 10.90 38.22 -10.77
N ASN A 71 11.97 37.51 -10.36
CA ASN A 71 13.24 37.53 -11.08
C ASN A 71 13.32 36.55 -12.23
N GLY A 72 12.35 35.62 -12.38
CA GLY A 72 12.36 34.62 -13.45
C GLY A 72 13.55 33.62 -13.37
N GLU A 73 14.30 33.65 -12.29
CA GLU A 73 15.49 32.84 -12.04
C GLU A 73 15.15 31.54 -11.33
N TRP A 74 14.63 30.57 -12.11
CA TRP A 74 14.64 29.18 -11.70
C TRP A 74 15.88 28.50 -12.32
N GLY A 75 17.02 28.61 -11.64
CA GLY A 75 18.25 27.95 -12.06
C GLY A 75 18.25 26.47 -11.67
N LYS A 76 18.75 25.62 -12.58
CA LYS A 76 18.94 24.17 -12.32
C LYS A 76 19.89 23.87 -11.14
N GLU A 77 20.64 24.86 -10.67
CA GLU A 77 21.59 24.71 -9.55
C GLU A 77 20.90 24.79 -8.17
N ASP A 78 19.72 25.39 -8.07
CA ASP A 78 18.91 25.38 -6.83
C ASP A 78 18.24 24.04 -6.52
N MET A 79 18.20 23.12 -7.47
CA MET A 79 17.67 21.76 -7.27
C MET A 79 18.46 20.93 -6.24
N TYR A 80 19.71 21.34 -5.93
CA TYR A 80 20.59 20.62 -4.99
C TYR A 80 21.06 21.46 -3.80
N ALA A 81 20.80 22.75 -3.81
CA ALA A 81 20.92 23.57 -2.60
C ALA A 81 19.77 23.11 -1.68
N GLY A 82 20.11 22.30 -0.69
CA GLY A 82 19.19 21.53 0.13
C GLY A 82 17.91 22.28 0.43
N ALA A 83 16.78 21.55 0.38
CA ALA A 83 15.48 22.04 0.80
C ALA A 83 15.67 22.98 1.97
N PRO A 84 15.00 24.17 1.99
CA PRO A 84 15.09 25.04 3.14
C PRO A 84 14.87 24.12 4.33
N LYS A 85 15.94 23.90 5.10
CA LYS A 85 15.82 23.16 6.35
C LYS A 85 14.73 23.93 7.02
N THR A 86 13.56 23.31 7.19
CA THR A 86 12.50 23.84 8.05
C THR A 86 13.25 24.29 9.29
N ARG A 87 13.55 25.59 9.39
CA ARG A 87 14.33 26.12 10.49
C ARG A 87 13.45 25.90 11.68
N ARG A 88 13.81 24.94 12.51
CA ARG A 88 13.06 24.58 13.69
C ARG A 88 13.02 25.82 14.56
N ALA A 89 11.81 26.27 14.83
CA ALA A 89 11.59 27.31 15.83
C ALA A 89 11.88 26.75 17.25
N VAL A 90 12.06 25.43 17.36
CA VAL A 90 12.23 24.73 18.63
C VAL A 90 13.32 23.64 18.50
N ASP A 91 14.01 23.36 19.60
CA ASP A 91 15.04 22.34 19.71
C ASP A 91 14.53 20.96 19.27
N GLU A 92 15.42 20.13 18.68
CA GLU A 92 15.02 18.85 18.04
C GLU A 92 14.32 17.88 18.98
N ASP A 93 14.52 18.01 20.26
CA ASP A 93 14.02 17.11 21.30
C ASP A 93 12.73 17.61 21.97
N LEU A 94 12.17 18.76 21.56
CA LEU A 94 10.98 19.32 22.20
C LEU A 94 9.70 18.86 21.48
N GLY A 95 8.73 18.40 22.27
CA GLY A 95 7.37 18.15 21.82
C GLY A 95 7.07 16.74 21.37
N LEU A 96 5.78 16.48 21.22
CA LEU A 96 5.19 15.21 20.87
C LEU A 96 4.66 15.23 19.43
N ASN A 97 4.93 14.20 18.65
CA ASN A 97 4.40 14.06 17.30
C ASN A 97 3.12 13.22 17.32
N LEU A 98 2.00 13.79 16.90
CA LEU A 98 0.71 13.14 16.86
C LEU A 98 0.12 13.15 15.44
N MET A 99 -0.53 12.05 15.09
CA MET A 99 -1.36 11.93 13.89
C MET A 99 -2.77 12.48 14.16
N TRP A 100 -3.53 12.71 13.10
CA TRP A 100 -4.94 13.07 13.24
C TRP A 100 -5.72 12.10 14.16
N GLY A 101 -6.64 12.63 14.91
CA GLY A 101 -7.49 11.87 15.82
C GLY A 101 -7.89 12.68 17.04
N LYS A 102 -8.73 12.08 17.85
CA LYS A 102 -9.08 12.63 19.17
C LYS A 102 -8.13 12.05 20.22
N TYR A 103 -7.64 12.92 21.08
CA TYR A 103 -6.75 12.57 22.17
C TYR A 103 -7.27 13.12 23.49
N ASP A 104 -7.31 12.28 24.50
CA ASP A 104 -7.58 12.68 25.89
C ASP A 104 -6.26 13.09 26.53
N VAL A 105 -6.20 14.33 26.98
CA VAL A 105 -5.07 14.89 27.72
C VAL A 105 -5.44 14.88 29.19
N VAL A 106 -4.66 14.19 30.00
CA VAL A 106 -4.87 14.08 31.44
C VAL A 106 -3.73 14.82 32.13
N VAL A 107 -4.04 15.90 32.81
CA VAL A 107 -3.07 16.72 33.57
C VAL A 107 -3.28 16.49 35.04
N SER A 108 -2.24 16.05 35.72
CA SER A 108 -2.21 15.91 37.20
C SER A 108 -1.36 17.04 37.76
N TYR A 109 -1.95 17.85 38.64
CA TYR A 109 -1.33 19.07 39.13
C TYR A 109 -1.73 19.40 40.55
N ALA A 110 -1.03 20.38 41.15
CA ALA A 110 -1.39 21.05 42.39
C ALA A 110 -1.21 22.56 42.20
N SER A 111 -2.22 23.36 42.49
CA SER A 111 -2.15 24.82 42.36
C SER A 111 -3.06 25.54 43.35
N GLU A 112 -2.59 26.65 43.91
CA GLU A 112 -3.40 27.49 44.80
C GLU A 112 -4.32 28.46 44.01
N ALA A 113 -4.09 28.64 42.70
CA ALA A 113 -4.87 29.50 41.83
C ALA A 113 -5.19 28.79 40.50
N PRO A 114 -6.29 29.14 39.83
CA PRO A 114 -6.57 28.58 38.51
C PRO A 114 -5.53 29.06 37.50
N PHE A 115 -5.22 28.18 36.51
CA PHE A 115 -4.34 28.50 35.39
C PHE A 115 -4.80 27.76 34.15
N THR A 116 -4.37 28.24 32.97
CA THR A 116 -4.74 27.67 31.66
C THR A 116 -3.60 26.83 31.11
N VAL A 117 -3.94 25.65 30.61
CA VAL A 117 -3.03 24.84 29.79
C VAL A 117 -3.50 24.91 28.34
N ARG A 118 -2.62 25.33 27.45
CA ARG A 118 -2.87 25.44 26.03
C ARG A 118 -1.94 24.53 25.24
N THR A 119 -2.47 23.79 24.29
CA THR A 119 -1.67 22.98 23.37
C THR A 119 -1.14 23.84 22.22
N VAL A 120 0.14 23.75 21.93
CA VAL A 120 0.85 24.53 20.90
C VAL A 120 1.61 23.57 19.99
N SER A 121 1.61 23.84 18.70
CA SER A 121 2.44 23.13 17.72
C SER A 121 3.43 24.11 17.10
N ALA A 122 4.72 23.76 17.13
CA ALA A 122 5.75 24.60 16.51
C ALA A 122 5.61 24.74 14.99
N LEU A 123 4.85 23.85 14.36
CA LEU A 123 4.71 23.87 12.91
C LEU A 123 3.32 24.28 12.39
N ARG A 124 2.23 24.10 13.17
CA ARG A 124 0.88 24.52 12.75
C ARG A 124 -0.14 24.54 13.90
N GLN A 125 -0.72 25.70 14.18
CA GLN A 125 -1.86 25.84 15.11
C GLN A 125 -3.20 25.39 14.52
N SER A 126 -3.36 25.46 13.21
CA SER A 126 -4.62 25.23 12.51
C SER A 126 -5.11 23.77 12.53
N PHE A 127 -4.35 22.87 13.13
CA PHE A 127 -4.68 21.45 13.21
C PHE A 127 -5.16 20.96 14.57
N ILE A 128 -5.16 21.84 15.57
CA ILE A 128 -5.58 21.51 16.92
C ILE A 128 -6.90 22.21 17.19
N GLU A 129 -7.97 21.46 17.40
CA GLU A 129 -9.26 21.97 17.87
C GLU A 129 -9.41 21.66 19.35
N GLN A 130 -9.93 22.61 20.13
CA GLN A 130 -10.19 22.46 21.56
C GLN A 130 -8.91 22.16 22.38
N GLY A 131 -7.81 22.81 22.02
CA GLY A 131 -6.51 22.60 22.66
C GLY A 131 -6.24 23.48 23.90
N GLU A 132 -7.26 24.06 24.52
CA GLU A 132 -7.10 24.93 25.70
C GLU A 132 -8.08 24.53 26.80
N GLU A 133 -7.61 24.44 28.04
CA GLU A 133 -8.43 24.11 29.21
C GLU A 133 -8.02 24.94 30.41
N LEU A 134 -9.01 25.48 31.13
CA LEU A 134 -8.81 26.19 32.38
C LEU A 134 -8.83 25.20 33.55
N LEU A 135 -7.68 25.03 34.22
CA LEU A 135 -7.53 24.16 35.37
C LEU A 135 -7.89 24.91 36.64
N PRO A 136 -8.84 24.42 37.46
CA PRO A 136 -9.22 25.09 38.71
C PRO A 136 -8.12 25.03 39.76
N ALA A 137 -8.22 25.86 40.81
CA ALA A 137 -7.35 25.76 41.98
C ALA A 137 -7.65 24.48 42.74
N GLY A 138 -6.60 23.78 43.19
CA GLY A 138 -6.70 22.53 43.94
C GLY A 138 -5.57 21.55 43.62
N GLU A 139 -5.64 20.38 44.19
CA GLU A 139 -4.84 19.22 43.82
C GLU A 139 -5.76 18.24 43.13
N GLU A 140 -5.70 18.21 41.78
CA GLU A 140 -6.65 17.49 40.98
C GLU A 140 -5.98 16.83 39.77
N THR A 141 -6.75 15.93 39.15
CA THR A 141 -6.45 15.40 37.84
C THR A 141 -7.60 15.79 36.89
N VAL A 142 -7.30 16.63 35.92
CA VAL A 142 -8.27 17.10 34.93
C VAL A 142 -8.00 16.43 33.57
N MET A 143 -9.06 16.07 32.89
CA MET A 143 -9.00 15.49 31.56
C MET A 143 -9.76 16.39 30.59
N PHE A 144 -9.11 16.76 29.50
CA PHE A 144 -9.77 17.39 28.36
C PHE A 144 -9.42 16.65 27.06
N THR A 145 -10.23 16.87 26.04
CA THR A 145 -10.03 16.21 24.74
C THR A 145 -9.57 17.22 23.72
N MET A 146 -8.46 16.94 23.06
CA MET A 146 -8.03 17.70 21.88
C MET A 146 -8.32 16.89 20.60
N ASN A 147 -8.62 17.60 19.50
CA ASN A 147 -8.82 17.00 18.19
C ASN A 147 -7.72 17.48 17.24
N ILE A 148 -6.91 16.55 16.78
CA ILE A 148 -5.89 16.81 15.76
C ILE A 148 -6.53 16.53 14.39
N THR A 149 -6.72 17.56 13.59
CA THR A 149 -7.41 17.44 12.29
C THR A 149 -6.51 16.96 11.17
N ASP A 150 -5.18 17.11 11.34
CA ASP A 150 -4.15 16.56 10.45
C ASP A 150 -3.01 15.99 11.32
N SER A 151 -1.79 15.88 10.81
CA SER A 151 -0.63 15.55 11.64
C SER A 151 -0.15 16.79 12.40
N CYS A 152 0.15 16.62 13.68
CA CYS A 152 0.75 17.66 14.50
C CYS A 152 2.15 17.24 14.91
N GLN A 153 3.15 18.05 14.56
CA GLN A 153 4.53 17.79 14.94
C GLN A 153 4.96 18.78 16.02
N GLN A 154 5.79 18.32 16.94
CA GLN A 154 6.31 19.11 18.05
C GLN A 154 5.20 19.80 18.86
N LEU A 155 4.17 19.03 19.24
CA LEU A 155 3.13 19.50 20.13
C LEU A 155 3.69 19.65 21.54
N ALA A 156 3.52 20.84 22.11
CA ALA A 156 3.87 21.16 23.48
C ALA A 156 2.65 21.70 24.24
N PHE A 157 2.76 21.72 25.56
CA PHE A 157 1.75 22.27 26.45
C PHE A 157 2.27 23.55 27.07
N ALA A 158 1.66 24.68 26.70
CA ALA A 158 2.00 25.98 27.22
C ALA A 158 1.15 26.34 28.44
N CYS A 159 1.78 26.76 29.50
CA CYS A 159 1.09 27.27 30.68
C CYS A 159 1.97 28.23 31.47
N ASP A 160 1.34 29.21 32.13
CA ASP A 160 1.98 30.04 33.14
C ASP A 160 1.56 29.53 34.51
N LEU A 161 2.49 28.86 35.18
CA LEU A 161 2.22 28.30 36.50
C LEU A 161 2.16 29.42 37.55
N PRO A 162 1.07 29.49 38.35
CA PRO A 162 1.01 30.37 39.51
C PRO A 162 2.10 30.03 40.52
N VAL A 163 2.38 30.97 41.44
CA VAL A 163 3.32 30.74 42.54
C VAL A 163 2.81 29.55 43.39
N ASN A 164 3.68 28.61 43.67
CA ASN A 164 3.37 27.33 44.34
C ASN A 164 2.52 26.34 43.55
N ALA A 165 2.43 26.49 42.21
CA ALA A 165 1.81 25.51 41.34
C ALA A 165 2.85 24.54 40.77
N GLU A 166 2.45 23.27 40.65
CA GLU A 166 3.27 22.19 40.10
C GLU A 166 2.41 21.29 39.21
N ILE A 167 2.88 21.04 37.96
CA ILE A 167 2.36 19.95 37.15
C ILE A 167 3.18 18.70 37.45
N ARG A 168 2.52 17.65 37.91
CA ARG A 168 3.15 16.37 38.24
C ARG A 168 3.29 15.43 37.07
N SER A 169 2.30 15.41 36.20
CA SER A 169 2.36 14.62 34.96
C SER A 169 1.35 15.12 33.94
N ILE A 170 1.72 14.95 32.67
CA ILE A 170 0.82 15.07 31.54
C ILE A 170 0.77 13.71 30.86
N MET A 171 -0.41 13.20 30.63
CA MET A 171 -0.62 11.95 29.89
C MET A 171 -1.51 12.23 28.70
N VAL A 172 -1.03 11.90 27.51
CA VAL A 172 -1.77 12.01 26.26
C VAL A 172 -2.17 10.61 25.85
N LYS A 173 -3.45 10.38 25.69
CA LYS A 173 -4.00 9.09 25.32
C LYS A 173 -4.94 9.24 24.13
N LYS A 174 -4.81 8.40 23.13
CA LYS A 174 -5.75 8.40 22.00
C LYS A 174 -7.16 8.08 22.49
N ALA A 175 -8.11 8.98 22.26
CA ALA A 175 -9.49 8.83 22.74
C ALA A 175 -10.16 7.62 22.08
N GLY A 176 -10.75 6.75 22.90
CA GLY A 176 -11.38 5.52 22.45
C GLY A 176 -10.57 4.25 22.64
N SER A 177 -9.33 4.33 23.17
CA SER A 177 -8.55 3.16 23.60
C SER A 177 -9.06 2.65 24.96
N GLY A 178 -10.25 2.08 25.04
CA GLY A 178 -10.78 1.44 26.24
C GLY A 178 -10.65 -0.08 26.19
N VAL A 179 -11.01 -0.77 27.30
CA VAL A 179 -10.88 -2.24 27.46
C VAL A 179 -11.61 -3.07 26.40
N PHE A 180 -12.54 -2.44 25.65
CA PHE A 180 -13.09 -2.92 24.38
C PHE A 180 -12.56 -2.00 23.28
N ASP A 181 -11.28 -2.10 23.02
CA ASP A 181 -10.65 -1.32 22.00
C ASP A 181 -11.31 -1.60 20.65
N ARG A 182 -11.66 -0.55 19.90
CA ARG A 182 -12.17 -0.66 18.52
C ARG A 182 -11.22 -1.49 17.67
N ASP A 183 -9.93 -1.45 18.00
CA ASP A 183 -8.87 -2.21 17.38
C ASP A 183 -9.08 -3.72 17.58
N LEU A 184 -9.35 -4.15 18.80
CA LEU A 184 -9.64 -5.55 19.13
C LEU A 184 -10.90 -6.04 18.41
N ALA A 185 -11.96 -5.21 18.39
CA ALA A 185 -13.21 -5.53 17.71
C ALA A 185 -12.99 -5.62 16.18
N ALA A 186 -12.22 -4.72 15.59
CA ALA A 186 -11.89 -4.74 14.17
C ALA A 186 -11.04 -5.97 13.80
N TYR A 187 -10.03 -6.30 14.59
CA TYR A 187 -9.25 -7.53 14.43
C TYR A 187 -10.12 -8.77 14.50
N ALA A 188 -10.95 -8.86 15.54
CA ALA A 188 -11.87 -9.98 15.72
C ALA A 188 -12.86 -10.08 14.56
N ALA A 189 -13.43 -8.95 14.10
CA ALA A 189 -14.34 -8.92 12.98
C ALA A 189 -13.68 -9.34 11.67
N LEU A 190 -12.46 -8.85 11.40
CA LEU A 190 -11.73 -9.17 10.18
C LEU A 190 -11.29 -10.63 10.14
N LEU A 191 -10.62 -11.11 11.19
CA LEU A 191 -10.18 -12.50 11.29
C LEU A 191 -11.37 -13.45 11.31
N GLY A 192 -12.43 -13.11 11.99
CA GLY A 192 -13.65 -13.88 12.01
C GLY A 192 -14.39 -13.84 10.68
N GLY A 193 -14.39 -12.71 9.98
CA GLY A 193 -14.91 -12.63 8.61
C GLY A 193 -14.16 -13.58 7.67
N VAL A 194 -12.84 -13.55 7.69
CA VAL A 194 -11.99 -14.45 6.90
C VAL A 194 -12.22 -15.91 7.31
N MET A 195 -12.25 -16.20 8.61
CA MET A 195 -12.52 -17.54 9.13
C MET A 195 -13.93 -18.02 8.78
N THR A 196 -14.92 -17.13 8.83
CA THR A 196 -16.31 -17.45 8.40
C THR A 196 -16.35 -17.76 6.92
N VAL A 197 -15.67 -16.99 6.07
CA VAL A 197 -15.54 -17.28 4.64
C VAL A 197 -14.86 -18.62 4.40
N LEU A 198 -13.74 -18.89 5.07
CA LEU A 198 -13.04 -20.16 4.97
C LEU A 198 -13.89 -21.34 5.45
N LEU A 199 -14.66 -21.15 6.52
CA LEU A 199 -15.58 -22.15 7.05
C LEU A 199 -16.82 -22.34 6.17
N VAL A 200 -17.39 -21.27 5.61
CA VAL A 200 -18.48 -21.36 4.62
C VAL A 200 -18.01 -22.04 3.34
N LEU A 201 -16.81 -21.74 2.86
CA LEU A 201 -16.18 -22.42 1.73
C LEU A 201 -15.92 -23.91 2.04
N SER A 202 -15.66 -24.26 3.32
CA SER A 202 -15.51 -25.63 3.79
C SER A 202 -16.81 -26.36 4.07
N TRP A 203 -17.92 -25.61 4.22
CA TRP A 203 -19.24 -26.14 4.63
C TRP A 203 -20.06 -26.66 3.47
N ASP A 204 -19.83 -26.20 2.25
CA ASP A 204 -20.59 -26.68 1.10
C ASP A 204 -20.30 -28.15 0.86
N LYS A 205 -21.30 -29.01 1.05
CA LYS A 205 -21.23 -30.45 0.80
C LYS A 205 -20.97 -30.79 -0.66
N ARG A 206 -20.87 -29.82 -1.53
CA ARG A 206 -20.65 -29.96 -2.97
C ARG A 206 -19.14 -29.87 -3.29
N PRO A 207 -18.64 -30.61 -4.28
CA PRO A 207 -17.22 -30.85 -4.44
C PRO A 207 -16.45 -29.73 -5.17
N ILE A 208 -16.40 -28.54 -4.59
CA ILE A 208 -15.18 -27.76 -4.73
C ILE A 208 -14.20 -28.38 -3.72
N GLY A 209 -13.65 -29.55 -4.09
CA GLY A 209 -12.84 -30.41 -3.27
C GLY A 209 -13.02 -30.20 -1.77
N LYS A 210 -13.64 -31.17 -1.09
CA LYS A 210 -13.72 -31.18 0.37
C LYS A 210 -12.35 -30.80 0.90
N LEU A 211 -12.15 -29.54 1.32
CA LEU A 211 -10.99 -29.15 2.10
C LEU A 211 -11.13 -29.96 3.38
N ARG A 212 -10.39 -31.05 3.51
CA ARG A 212 -10.39 -31.80 4.79
C ARG A 212 -9.81 -30.85 5.82
N ARG A 213 -10.26 -30.91 7.06
CA ARG A 213 -9.72 -30.13 8.19
C ARG A 213 -8.19 -30.13 8.22
N ARG A 214 -7.56 -31.27 7.85
CA ARG A 214 -6.10 -31.41 7.77
C ARG A 214 -5.47 -30.54 6.67
N ASP A 215 -6.13 -30.41 5.51
CA ASP A 215 -5.61 -29.62 4.39
C ASP A 215 -5.73 -28.11 4.72
N ALA A 216 -6.86 -27.71 5.32
CA ALA A 216 -7.04 -26.34 5.80
C ALA A 216 -6.01 -25.97 6.87
N LEU A 217 -5.79 -26.88 7.84
CA LEU A 217 -4.75 -26.68 8.85
C LEU A 217 -3.36 -26.55 8.21
N GLY A 218 -3.02 -27.40 7.23
CA GLY A 218 -1.75 -27.31 6.52
C GLY A 218 -1.55 -25.95 5.83
N VAL A 219 -2.58 -25.44 5.13
CA VAL A 219 -2.55 -24.12 4.49
C VAL A 219 -2.39 -22.99 5.52
N ILE A 220 -3.11 -23.07 6.63
CA ILE A 220 -3.01 -22.09 7.73
C ILE A 220 -1.60 -22.12 8.33
N LEU A 221 -1.03 -23.30 8.58
CA LEU A 221 0.33 -23.42 9.13
C LEU A 221 1.39 -22.86 8.17
N ILE A 222 1.26 -23.07 6.85
CA ILE A 222 2.14 -22.46 5.85
C ILE A 222 2.04 -20.94 5.91
N ALA A 223 0.82 -20.40 5.97
CA ALA A 223 0.60 -18.94 6.04
C ALA A 223 1.13 -18.33 7.35
N LEU A 224 0.92 -19.01 8.48
CA LEU A 224 1.47 -18.59 9.78
C LEU A 224 3.00 -18.61 9.77
N PHE A 225 3.60 -19.67 9.20
CA PHE A 225 5.06 -19.74 9.08
C PHE A 225 5.59 -18.60 8.20
N ALA A 226 4.96 -18.33 7.05
CA ALA A 226 5.31 -17.18 6.20
C ALA A 226 5.15 -15.82 6.90
N SER A 227 4.35 -15.77 7.96
CA SER A 227 4.06 -14.55 8.73
C SER A 227 4.89 -14.45 10.02
N MET A 228 5.90 -15.29 10.20
CA MET A 228 6.77 -15.23 11.40
C MET A 228 7.42 -13.86 11.63
N PRO A 229 7.93 -13.15 10.61
CA PRO A 229 8.48 -11.80 10.82
C PRO A 229 7.46 -10.83 11.43
N LEU A 230 6.17 -11.01 11.16
CA LEU A 230 5.07 -10.17 11.67
C LEU A 230 4.64 -10.52 13.09
N LEU A 231 5.36 -11.36 13.80
CA LEU A 231 5.13 -11.66 15.22
C LEU A 231 5.77 -10.62 16.15
N PHE A 232 6.70 -9.83 15.64
CA PHE A 232 7.36 -8.75 16.36
C PHE A 232 6.56 -7.46 16.23
N LYS A 233 6.73 -6.54 17.20
CA LYS A 233 6.14 -5.22 17.17
C LYS A 233 6.82 -4.37 16.09
N GLY A 234 6.11 -3.37 15.56
CA GLY A 234 6.63 -2.52 14.50
C GLY A 234 6.37 -3.06 13.08
N ILE A 235 6.86 -2.35 12.10
CA ILE A 235 6.83 -2.71 10.68
C ILE A 235 8.25 -2.68 10.15
N TYR A 236 8.64 -3.66 9.34
CA TYR A 236 9.92 -3.63 8.65
C TYR A 236 9.97 -2.47 7.66
N GLU A 237 11.02 -1.66 7.75
CA GLU A 237 11.25 -0.50 6.89
C GLU A 237 11.75 -0.96 5.52
N GLY A 238 10.83 -1.51 4.73
CA GLY A 238 11.11 -1.93 3.37
C GLY A 238 11.08 -0.75 2.39
N HIS A 239 11.62 -0.95 1.19
CA HIS A 239 11.88 0.10 0.19
C HIS A 239 10.64 0.94 -0.16
N ASP A 240 9.45 0.32 -0.30
CA ASP A 240 8.23 0.99 -0.69
C ASP A 240 7.28 1.23 0.51
N LEU A 241 7.78 1.08 1.77
CA LEU A 241 6.93 1.12 2.96
C LEU A 241 6.17 2.45 3.05
N PHE A 242 6.89 3.56 3.07
CA PHE A 242 6.29 4.89 3.28
C PHE A 242 5.30 5.26 2.17
N PHE A 243 5.59 4.88 0.93
CA PHE A 243 4.65 5.04 -0.18
C PHE A 243 3.33 4.32 0.09
N HIS A 244 3.38 3.09 0.60
CA HIS A 244 2.17 2.32 0.91
C HIS A 244 1.46 2.79 2.18
N LEU A 245 2.19 3.24 3.20
CA LEU A 245 1.59 3.84 4.41
C LEU A 245 0.81 5.10 4.04
N ASN A 246 1.41 6.00 3.23
CA ASN A 246 0.76 7.21 2.75
C ASN A 246 -0.52 6.91 1.96
N ARG A 247 -0.52 5.87 1.13
CA ARG A 247 -1.72 5.45 0.39
C ARG A 247 -2.82 4.95 1.31
N ILE A 248 -2.48 4.13 2.31
CA ILE A 248 -3.45 3.63 3.30
C ILE A 248 -4.06 4.78 4.10
N GLU A 249 -3.25 5.70 4.60
CA GLU A 249 -3.73 6.89 5.32
C GLU A 249 -4.52 7.83 4.41
N GLY A 250 -4.06 8.04 3.17
CA GLY A 250 -4.78 8.84 2.18
C GLY A 250 -6.17 8.30 1.85
N ILE A 251 -6.30 6.97 1.70
CA ILE A 251 -7.61 6.31 1.54
C ILE A 251 -8.44 6.48 2.81
N ALA A 252 -7.85 6.26 3.99
CA ALA A 252 -8.57 6.38 5.25
C ALA A 252 -9.11 7.80 5.47
N ALA A 253 -8.28 8.82 5.18
CA ALA A 253 -8.67 10.23 5.22
C ALA A 253 -9.80 10.54 4.22
N GLY A 254 -9.65 10.15 2.95
CA GLY A 254 -10.66 10.38 1.93
C GLY A 254 -12.01 9.75 2.27
N LEU A 255 -12.02 8.52 2.82
CA LEU A 255 -13.24 7.87 3.28
C LEU A 255 -13.93 8.63 4.43
N ARG A 256 -13.16 9.23 5.36
CA ARG A 256 -13.72 10.06 6.44
C ARG A 256 -14.34 11.35 5.92
N ASP A 257 -13.75 11.91 4.86
CA ASP A 257 -14.26 13.09 4.18
C ASP A 257 -15.44 12.78 3.23
N GLY A 258 -15.87 11.52 3.18
CA GLY A 258 -17.01 11.09 2.37
C GLY A 258 -16.70 10.80 0.91
N GLN A 259 -15.42 10.71 0.54
CA GLN A 259 -15.02 10.33 -0.82
C GLN A 259 -15.11 8.80 -1.00
N PHE A 260 -15.77 8.35 -2.05
CA PHE A 260 -15.73 6.96 -2.49
C PHE A 260 -16.07 6.83 -3.98
N PRO A 261 -15.15 6.27 -4.80
CA PRO A 261 -13.77 5.92 -4.47
C PRO A 261 -12.92 7.15 -4.16
N VAL A 262 -11.86 6.98 -3.37
CA VAL A 262 -10.89 8.05 -3.12
C VAL A 262 -10.06 8.27 -4.38
N ARG A 263 -10.06 9.51 -4.90
CA ARG A 263 -9.33 9.88 -6.11
C ARG A 263 -8.08 10.71 -5.82
N ILE A 264 -8.11 11.42 -4.73
CA ILE A 264 -7.02 12.28 -4.27
C ILE A 264 -6.80 12.01 -2.79
N HIS A 265 -5.58 11.67 -2.43
CA HIS A 265 -5.13 11.59 -1.04
C HIS A 265 -4.89 13.01 -0.54
N SER A 266 -5.90 13.62 0.04
CA SER A 266 -5.94 15.05 0.37
C SER A 266 -4.94 15.47 1.45
N SER A 267 -4.52 14.56 2.31
CA SER A 267 -3.55 14.80 3.39
C SER A 267 -2.09 14.60 2.98
N THR A 268 -1.84 14.01 1.81
CA THR A 268 -0.49 13.73 1.33
C THR A 268 0.17 14.97 0.75
N LEU A 269 1.50 15.02 0.72
CA LEU A 269 2.30 16.16 0.27
C LEU A 269 1.94 17.43 1.04
N LEU A 270 2.08 17.38 2.37
CA LEU A 270 1.79 18.51 3.26
C LEU A 270 0.36 19.08 3.11
N GLY A 271 -0.57 18.24 2.65
CA GLY A 271 -1.95 18.66 2.42
C GLY A 271 -2.24 19.22 1.04
N TYR A 272 -1.27 19.31 0.13
CA TYR A 272 -1.53 19.73 -1.26
C TYR A 272 -2.37 18.73 -2.05
N GLY A 273 -2.40 17.48 -1.59
CA GLY A 273 -3.16 16.40 -2.23
C GLY A 273 -2.35 15.66 -3.29
N TYR A 274 -2.60 14.37 -3.42
CA TYR A 274 -1.85 13.48 -4.30
C TYR A 274 -2.76 12.47 -4.99
N ALA A 275 -2.79 12.50 -6.32
CA ALA A 275 -3.70 11.68 -7.10
C ALA A 275 -3.10 10.32 -7.51
N ALA A 276 -2.27 9.70 -6.70
CA ALA A 276 -1.77 8.34 -6.92
C ALA A 276 -2.89 7.32 -7.27
N PRO A 277 -4.11 7.40 -6.70
CA PRO A 277 -5.21 6.50 -7.06
C PRO A 277 -5.62 6.50 -8.54
N LEU A 278 -5.31 7.56 -9.28
CA LEU A 278 -5.59 7.65 -10.71
C LEU A 278 -4.58 6.85 -11.54
N PHE A 279 -3.39 6.59 -11.01
CA PHE A 279 -2.25 5.99 -11.74
C PHE A 279 -1.81 4.64 -11.19
N TYR A 280 -2.06 4.37 -9.92
CA TYR A 280 -1.70 3.13 -9.24
C TYR A 280 -2.94 2.50 -8.58
N PRO A 281 -3.35 1.27 -8.96
CA PRO A 281 -4.57 0.68 -8.42
C PRO A 281 -4.45 0.36 -6.93
N GLU A 282 -5.54 0.58 -6.18
CA GLU A 282 -5.57 0.54 -4.71
C GLU A 282 -6.70 -0.31 -4.12
N ALA A 283 -7.41 -1.08 -4.93
CA ALA A 283 -8.67 -1.71 -4.52
C ALA A 283 -8.58 -2.52 -3.20
N PHE A 284 -7.46 -3.18 -2.94
CA PHE A 284 -7.29 -3.99 -1.73
C PHE A 284 -6.73 -3.20 -0.55
N LEU A 285 -6.14 -2.02 -0.78
CA LEU A 285 -5.66 -1.14 0.31
C LEU A 285 -6.82 -0.50 1.09
N TYR A 286 -8.03 -0.51 0.55
CA TYR A 286 -9.22 -0.13 1.32
C TYR A 286 -9.42 -0.99 2.57
N LEU A 287 -8.94 -2.24 2.58
CA LEU A 287 -9.07 -3.09 3.75
C LEU A 287 -8.29 -2.56 4.96
N PRO A 288 -6.96 -2.33 4.90
CA PRO A 288 -6.23 -1.71 6.00
C PRO A 288 -6.69 -0.26 6.27
N ALA A 289 -7.11 0.51 5.26
CA ALA A 289 -7.65 1.86 5.45
C ALA A 289 -8.97 1.87 6.25
N VAL A 290 -9.86 0.93 6.02
CA VAL A 290 -11.08 0.76 6.83
C VAL A 290 -10.72 0.34 8.26
N MET A 291 -9.74 -0.55 8.45
CA MET A 291 -9.24 -0.89 9.78
C MET A 291 -8.74 0.36 10.50
N ARG A 292 -8.00 1.21 9.79
CA ARG A 292 -7.52 2.48 10.30
C ARG A 292 -8.67 3.38 10.79
N ASN A 293 -9.74 3.50 10.01
CA ASN A 293 -10.93 4.26 10.37
C ASN A 293 -11.77 3.63 11.51
N LEU A 294 -11.54 2.35 11.79
CA LEU A 294 -12.10 1.68 12.96
C LEU A 294 -11.24 1.84 14.22
N GLY A 295 -10.12 2.58 14.13
CA GLY A 295 -9.25 2.90 15.25
C GLY A 295 -8.03 1.98 15.38
N VAL A 296 -7.79 1.04 14.45
CA VAL A 296 -6.59 0.21 14.45
C VAL A 296 -5.38 1.06 14.07
N SER A 297 -4.24 0.89 14.74
CA SER A 297 -3.02 1.60 14.36
C SER A 297 -2.61 1.30 12.91
N LEU A 298 -1.85 2.21 12.32
CA LEU A 298 -1.36 2.05 10.96
C LEU A 298 -0.50 0.79 10.83
N ALA A 299 0.46 0.63 11.73
CA ALA A 299 1.34 -0.53 11.77
C ALA A 299 0.57 -1.84 11.96
N ALA A 300 -0.37 -1.88 12.90
CA ALA A 300 -1.19 -3.06 13.13
C ALA A 300 -2.09 -3.39 11.91
N SER A 301 -2.64 -2.38 11.26
CA SER A 301 -3.44 -2.56 10.04
C SER A 301 -2.63 -3.21 8.92
N VAL A 302 -1.39 -2.76 8.72
CA VAL A 302 -0.46 -3.33 7.74
C VAL A 302 -0.05 -4.74 8.12
N ARG A 303 0.38 -4.98 9.37
CA ARG A 303 0.76 -6.33 9.84
C ARG A 303 -0.37 -7.36 9.64
N VAL A 304 -1.61 -6.98 9.94
CA VAL A 304 -2.77 -7.86 9.69
C VAL A 304 -2.98 -8.08 8.21
N PHE A 305 -2.87 -7.03 7.42
CA PHE A 305 -3.06 -7.10 5.99
C PHE A 305 -2.02 -8.03 5.32
N GLU A 306 -0.75 -7.95 5.69
CA GLU A 306 0.31 -8.83 5.21
C GLU A 306 0.09 -10.31 5.61
N LYS A 307 -0.41 -10.56 6.83
CA LYS A 307 -0.83 -11.91 7.24
C LYS A 307 -1.96 -12.44 6.35
N LEU A 308 -2.92 -11.58 5.99
CA LEU A 308 -4.00 -11.93 5.07
C LEU A 308 -3.50 -12.18 3.64
N ILE A 309 -2.51 -11.44 3.17
CA ILE A 309 -1.85 -11.68 1.88
C ILE A 309 -1.20 -13.07 1.87
N ASN A 310 -0.48 -13.46 2.92
CA ASN A 310 0.11 -14.79 3.03
C ASN A 310 -0.94 -15.89 3.07
N LEU A 311 -2.02 -15.71 3.83
CA LEU A 311 -3.12 -16.67 3.89
C LEU A 311 -3.84 -16.82 2.54
N ALA A 312 -4.08 -15.71 1.86
CA ALA A 312 -4.69 -15.69 0.53
C ALA A 312 -3.79 -16.39 -0.50
N ALA A 313 -2.48 -16.08 -0.52
CA ALA A 313 -1.52 -16.70 -1.42
C ALA A 313 -1.44 -18.22 -1.22
N ALA A 314 -1.30 -18.68 0.03
CA ALA A 314 -1.29 -20.11 0.36
C ALA A 314 -2.59 -20.80 -0.06
N SER A 315 -3.74 -20.17 0.21
CA SER A 315 -5.07 -20.73 -0.08
C SER A 315 -5.34 -20.81 -1.57
N VAL A 316 -5.11 -19.74 -2.31
CA VAL A 316 -5.34 -19.67 -3.76
C VAL A 316 -4.40 -20.62 -4.50
N CYS A 317 -3.12 -20.65 -4.09
CA CYS A 317 -2.15 -21.58 -4.67
C CYS A 317 -2.55 -23.04 -4.40
N TYR A 318 -2.94 -23.39 -3.16
CA TYR A 318 -3.42 -24.72 -2.82
C TYR A 318 -4.63 -25.13 -3.69
N VAL A 319 -5.65 -24.28 -3.79
CA VAL A 319 -6.86 -24.57 -4.57
C VAL A 319 -6.52 -24.76 -6.05
N SER A 320 -5.70 -23.90 -6.61
CA SER A 320 -5.29 -23.95 -8.03
C SER A 320 -4.49 -25.22 -8.33
N ALA A 321 -3.48 -25.54 -7.54
CA ALA A 321 -2.69 -26.76 -7.69
C ALA A 321 -3.54 -28.02 -7.48
N ARG A 322 -4.48 -27.99 -6.52
CA ARG A 322 -5.41 -29.10 -6.29
C ARG A 322 -6.30 -29.41 -7.51
N LYS A 323 -6.67 -28.38 -8.24
CA LYS A 323 -7.46 -28.47 -9.48
C LYS A 323 -6.64 -28.92 -10.69
N LEU A 324 -5.36 -28.56 -10.72
CA LEU A 324 -4.45 -28.96 -11.81
C LEU A 324 -4.00 -30.43 -11.68
N PHE A 325 -3.64 -30.88 -10.46
CA PHE A 325 -3.01 -32.18 -10.22
C PHE A 325 -3.93 -33.24 -9.62
N ASP A 326 -5.09 -32.86 -9.13
CA ASP A 326 -6.03 -33.72 -8.38
C ASP A 326 -5.39 -34.49 -7.19
N SER A 327 -4.34 -33.92 -6.60
CA SER A 327 -3.61 -34.49 -5.46
C SER A 327 -3.47 -33.46 -4.35
N ARG A 328 -3.88 -33.82 -3.12
CA ARG A 328 -3.78 -32.95 -1.94
C ARG A 328 -2.35 -32.72 -1.51
N ARG A 329 -1.52 -33.77 -1.55
CA ARG A 329 -0.12 -33.67 -1.15
C ARG A 329 0.65 -32.73 -2.09
N ILE A 330 0.45 -32.90 -3.42
CA ILE A 330 1.05 -32.02 -4.42
C ILE A 330 0.57 -30.58 -4.22
N ALA A 331 -0.73 -30.37 -4.00
CA ALA A 331 -1.29 -29.04 -3.78
C ALA A 331 -0.71 -28.37 -2.53
N LEU A 332 -0.54 -29.12 -1.43
CA LEU A 332 0.04 -28.60 -0.20
C LEU A 332 1.54 -28.26 -0.39
N GLY A 333 2.29 -29.15 -1.05
CA GLY A 333 3.70 -28.91 -1.37
C GLY A 333 3.89 -27.71 -2.31
N THR A 334 3.04 -27.58 -3.33
CA THR A 334 3.05 -26.40 -4.21
C THR A 334 2.76 -25.11 -3.43
N SER A 335 1.75 -25.16 -2.55
CA SER A 335 1.40 -24.01 -1.70
C SER A 335 2.56 -23.60 -0.79
N ALA A 336 3.27 -24.59 -0.19
CA ALA A 336 4.45 -24.31 0.62
C ALA A 336 5.59 -23.70 -0.22
N LEU A 337 5.96 -24.32 -1.32
CA LEU A 337 7.01 -23.82 -2.22
C LEU A 337 6.71 -22.41 -2.71
N TYR A 338 5.47 -22.13 -3.09
CA TYR A 338 5.07 -20.81 -3.59
C TYR A 338 5.04 -19.76 -2.50
N THR A 339 4.37 -20.04 -1.37
CA THR A 339 4.16 -19.06 -0.30
C THR A 339 5.46 -18.73 0.41
N LEU A 340 6.37 -19.70 0.51
CA LEU A 340 7.65 -19.59 1.21
C LEU A 340 8.85 -19.40 0.25
N CYS A 341 8.63 -19.06 -1.02
CA CYS A 341 9.74 -18.73 -1.92
C CYS A 341 10.39 -17.40 -1.55
N ASN A 342 11.70 -17.32 -1.74
CA ASN A 342 12.48 -16.13 -1.37
C ASN A 342 11.93 -14.86 -2.01
N TYR A 343 11.56 -14.92 -3.30
CA TYR A 343 10.97 -13.77 -4.00
C TYR A 343 9.76 -13.18 -3.28
N ARG A 344 8.82 -14.02 -2.81
CA ARG A 344 7.64 -13.52 -2.08
C ARG A 344 7.99 -12.97 -0.71
N ILE A 345 8.90 -13.63 0.00
CA ILE A 345 9.38 -13.19 1.32
C ILE A 345 10.07 -11.83 1.17
N ALA A 346 10.97 -11.70 0.20
CA ALA A 346 11.66 -10.44 -0.10
C ALA A 346 10.69 -9.32 -0.51
N ASN A 347 9.73 -9.63 -1.39
CA ASN A 347 8.72 -8.66 -1.82
C ASN A 347 7.87 -8.12 -0.68
N LEU A 348 7.55 -8.96 0.31
CA LEU A 348 6.66 -8.57 1.39
C LEU A 348 7.41 -7.84 2.51
N TYR A 349 8.62 -8.27 2.88
CA TYR A 349 9.29 -7.82 4.09
C TYR A 349 10.53 -6.93 3.84
N ILE A 350 11.22 -7.08 2.70
CA ILE A 350 12.39 -6.26 2.38
C ILE A 350 11.99 -5.10 1.47
N ARG A 351 11.12 -5.38 0.48
CA ARG A 351 10.67 -4.36 -0.46
C ARG A 351 9.37 -3.69 -0.04
N THR A 352 8.54 -4.37 0.74
CA THR A 352 7.19 -3.93 1.13
C THR A 352 6.32 -3.53 -0.07
N THR A 353 6.46 -4.24 -1.21
CA THR A 353 5.70 -3.98 -2.44
C THR A 353 4.30 -4.60 -2.35
N LEU A 354 3.40 -3.96 -1.62
CA LEU A 354 2.06 -4.50 -1.36
C LEU A 354 1.27 -4.76 -2.65
N GLY A 355 1.38 -3.86 -3.64
CA GLY A 355 0.68 -4.03 -4.92
C GLY A 355 1.12 -5.29 -5.68
N GLU A 356 2.42 -5.53 -5.82
CA GLU A 356 2.97 -6.71 -6.48
C GLU A 356 2.66 -7.98 -5.66
N SER A 357 2.83 -7.93 -4.34
CA SER A 357 2.54 -9.05 -3.44
C SER A 357 1.09 -9.50 -3.49
N LEU A 358 0.14 -8.56 -3.62
CA LEU A 358 -1.28 -8.82 -3.83
C LEU A 358 -1.56 -9.42 -5.21
N ALA A 359 -0.94 -8.88 -6.27
CA ALA A 359 -1.09 -9.43 -7.61
C ALA A 359 -0.59 -10.88 -7.67
N MET A 360 0.49 -11.20 -6.96
CA MET A 360 1.04 -12.55 -6.85
C MET A 360 0.03 -13.55 -6.26
N VAL A 361 -0.92 -13.14 -5.42
CA VAL A 361 -2.00 -14.01 -4.92
C VAL A 361 -2.78 -14.66 -6.06
N PHE A 362 -2.96 -13.93 -7.16
CA PHE A 362 -3.84 -14.33 -8.27
C PHE A 362 -3.11 -15.07 -9.41
N PHE A 363 -1.79 -15.06 -9.49
CA PHE A 363 -1.05 -15.78 -10.53
C PHE A 363 -1.30 -17.30 -10.54
N PRO A 364 -1.31 -18.02 -9.40
CA PRO A 364 -1.68 -19.44 -9.41
C PRO A 364 -3.11 -19.69 -9.93
N LEU A 365 -4.05 -18.80 -9.61
CA LEU A 365 -5.41 -18.86 -10.13
C LEU A 365 -5.45 -18.64 -11.65
N LEU A 366 -4.64 -17.70 -12.15
CA LEU A 366 -4.50 -17.42 -13.57
C LEU A 366 -4.00 -18.64 -14.33
N LEU A 367 -2.95 -19.30 -13.85
CA LEU A 367 -2.42 -20.52 -14.48
C LEU A 367 -3.46 -21.63 -14.54
N TRP A 368 -4.21 -21.86 -13.47
CA TRP A 368 -5.31 -22.82 -13.48
C TRP A 368 -6.41 -22.39 -14.48
N ALA A 369 -6.83 -21.14 -14.46
CA ALA A 369 -7.88 -20.61 -15.34
C ALA A 369 -7.50 -20.71 -16.84
N VAL A 370 -6.27 -20.31 -17.17
CA VAL A 370 -5.73 -20.41 -18.54
C VAL A 370 -5.69 -21.87 -19.01
N TYR A 371 -5.21 -22.80 -18.16
CA TYR A 371 -5.21 -24.23 -18.49
C TYR A 371 -6.62 -24.78 -18.71
N GLU A 372 -7.60 -24.36 -17.89
CA GLU A 372 -9.00 -24.77 -18.07
C GLU A 372 -9.53 -24.24 -19.41
N VAL A 373 -9.39 -22.93 -19.67
CA VAL A 373 -9.96 -22.31 -20.86
C VAL A 373 -9.33 -22.82 -22.15
N LEU A 374 -8.01 -22.91 -22.20
CA LEU A 374 -7.29 -23.30 -23.40
C LEU A 374 -7.23 -24.82 -23.64
N VAL A 375 -7.25 -25.63 -22.54
CA VAL A 375 -6.99 -27.07 -22.65
C VAL A 375 -8.17 -27.94 -22.21
N ARG A 376 -8.89 -27.59 -21.13
CA ARG A 376 -9.96 -28.45 -20.58
C ARG A 376 -11.36 -27.98 -20.97
N ASP A 377 -11.86 -26.93 -20.31
CA ASP A 377 -13.26 -26.49 -20.35
C ASP A 377 -13.34 -24.97 -20.50
N GLU A 378 -13.64 -24.49 -21.71
CA GLU A 378 -13.74 -23.07 -22.03
C GLU A 378 -14.85 -22.35 -21.26
N LYS A 379 -15.83 -23.06 -20.72
CA LYS A 379 -16.93 -22.47 -19.93
C LYS A 379 -16.45 -21.92 -18.59
N LYS A 380 -15.21 -22.23 -18.19
CA LYS A 380 -14.59 -21.69 -16.97
C LYS A 380 -13.89 -20.34 -17.16
N TRP A 381 -14.12 -19.67 -18.28
CA TRP A 381 -13.58 -18.35 -18.55
C TRP A 381 -13.84 -17.31 -17.42
N PRO A 382 -14.93 -17.38 -16.59
CA PRO A 382 -15.08 -16.43 -15.48
C PRO A 382 -13.99 -16.53 -14.41
N LEU A 383 -13.29 -17.70 -14.30
CA LEU A 383 -12.11 -17.82 -13.43
C LEU A 383 -10.94 -16.98 -13.95
N MET A 384 -10.78 -16.90 -15.28
CA MET A 384 -9.76 -16.09 -15.91
C MET A 384 -10.04 -14.60 -15.67
N THR A 385 -11.31 -14.18 -15.79
CA THR A 385 -11.72 -12.83 -15.38
C THR A 385 -11.37 -12.54 -13.92
N LEU A 386 -11.73 -13.45 -12.99
CA LEU A 386 -11.44 -13.26 -11.57
C LEU A 386 -9.94 -13.07 -11.30
N ALA A 387 -9.11 -13.90 -11.94
CA ALA A 387 -7.65 -13.82 -11.79
C ALA A 387 -7.09 -12.53 -12.36
N MET A 388 -7.46 -12.17 -13.59
CA MET A 388 -6.99 -10.96 -14.25
C MET A 388 -7.46 -9.68 -13.56
N THR A 389 -8.71 -9.63 -13.12
CA THR A 389 -9.23 -8.49 -12.34
C THR A 389 -8.48 -8.34 -11.02
N GLY A 390 -8.21 -9.46 -10.31
CA GLY A 390 -7.44 -9.43 -9.07
C GLY A 390 -6.00 -8.95 -9.27
N ILE A 391 -5.35 -9.29 -10.40
CA ILE A 391 -4.01 -8.78 -10.73
C ILE A 391 -4.09 -7.28 -11.10
N PHE A 392 -5.01 -6.91 -12.00
CA PHE A 392 -5.11 -5.56 -12.54
C PHE A 392 -5.42 -4.51 -11.47
N LEU A 393 -6.33 -4.81 -10.54
CA LEU A 393 -6.72 -3.87 -9.49
C LEU A 393 -5.69 -3.75 -8.34
N ASN A 394 -4.52 -4.38 -8.49
CA ASN A 394 -3.41 -4.29 -7.54
C ASN A 394 -2.11 -3.74 -8.15
N HIS A 395 -1.74 -4.19 -9.38
CA HIS A 395 -0.43 -3.85 -9.92
C HIS A 395 -0.40 -3.89 -11.44
N LEU A 396 -0.17 -2.74 -12.08
CA LEU A 396 -0.21 -2.60 -13.55
C LEU A 396 0.86 -3.44 -14.25
N LEU A 397 2.09 -3.42 -13.75
CA LEU A 397 3.19 -4.16 -14.37
C LEU A 397 2.98 -5.69 -14.26
N SER A 398 2.47 -6.16 -13.12
CA SER A 398 2.05 -7.57 -12.98
C SER A 398 0.94 -7.93 -13.98
N THR A 399 0.07 -6.99 -14.31
CA THR A 399 -0.97 -7.18 -15.33
C THR A 399 -0.36 -7.35 -16.71
N LEU A 400 0.66 -6.58 -17.05
CA LEU A 400 1.40 -6.75 -18.28
C LEU A 400 2.03 -8.14 -18.40
N PHE A 401 2.67 -8.62 -17.33
CA PHE A 401 3.22 -9.97 -17.28
C PHE A 401 2.14 -11.05 -17.38
N ALA A 402 1.02 -10.87 -16.68
CA ALA A 402 -0.13 -11.79 -16.76
C ALA A 402 -0.74 -11.85 -18.18
N ALA A 403 -0.87 -10.71 -18.85
CA ALA A 403 -1.31 -10.62 -20.22
C ALA A 403 -0.32 -11.31 -21.18
N GLY A 404 0.98 -11.09 -21.00
CA GLY A 404 2.05 -11.77 -21.74
C GLY A 404 2.00 -13.29 -21.57
N LEU A 405 1.78 -13.78 -20.34
CA LEU A 405 1.59 -15.22 -20.06
C LEU A 405 0.35 -15.78 -20.78
N CYS A 406 -0.76 -15.05 -20.77
CA CYS A 406 -1.97 -15.44 -21.49
C CYS A 406 -1.75 -15.51 -23.01
N ALA A 407 -1.09 -14.50 -23.57
CA ALA A 407 -0.74 -14.43 -24.98
C ALA A 407 0.19 -15.59 -25.40
N ALA A 408 1.23 -15.84 -24.64
CA ALA A 408 2.15 -16.95 -24.91
C ALA A 408 1.46 -18.32 -24.81
N ALA A 409 0.61 -18.53 -23.80
CA ALA A 409 -0.19 -19.76 -23.70
C ALA A 409 -1.16 -19.91 -24.90
N ALA A 410 -1.76 -18.81 -25.36
CA ALA A 410 -2.62 -18.83 -26.54
C ALA A 410 -1.83 -19.15 -27.82
N LEU A 411 -0.62 -18.63 -27.98
CA LEU A 411 0.28 -18.96 -29.11
C LEU A 411 0.67 -20.45 -29.10
N ILE A 412 1.02 -21.01 -27.98
CA ILE A 412 1.30 -22.44 -27.83
C ILE A 412 0.08 -23.28 -28.21
N CYS A 413 -1.13 -22.81 -27.88
CA CYS A 413 -2.39 -23.49 -28.15
C CYS A 413 -3.03 -23.07 -29.48
N VAL A 414 -2.35 -22.30 -30.35
CA VAL A 414 -2.94 -21.66 -31.56
C VAL A 414 -3.65 -22.64 -32.48
N LYS A 415 -3.05 -23.81 -32.72
CA LYS A 415 -3.69 -24.85 -33.55
C LYS A 415 -5.02 -25.32 -32.97
N ARG A 416 -5.12 -25.39 -31.67
CA ARG A 416 -6.34 -25.77 -30.95
C ARG A 416 -7.37 -24.62 -30.98
N LEU A 417 -6.92 -23.39 -30.78
CA LEU A 417 -7.79 -22.22 -30.83
C LEU A 417 -8.45 -22.06 -32.23
N ILE A 418 -7.70 -22.30 -33.30
CA ILE A 418 -8.24 -22.28 -34.71
C ILE A 418 -9.29 -23.39 -34.87
N ARG A 419 -9.07 -24.58 -34.32
CA ARG A 419 -10.01 -25.71 -34.40
C ARG A 419 -11.25 -25.55 -33.53
N GLU A 420 -11.11 -24.88 -32.41
CA GLU A 420 -12.17 -24.68 -31.40
C GLU A 420 -12.39 -23.17 -31.10
N PRO A 421 -12.97 -22.37 -32.04
CA PRO A 421 -13.09 -20.91 -31.94
C PRO A 421 -13.89 -20.42 -30.72
N LYS A 422 -14.72 -21.30 -30.13
CA LYS A 422 -15.38 -21.04 -28.82
C LYS A 422 -14.41 -20.70 -27.70
N ARG A 423 -13.15 -21.16 -27.79
CA ARG A 423 -12.09 -20.83 -26.80
C ARG A 423 -11.58 -19.41 -26.99
N ILE A 424 -11.48 -18.96 -28.25
CA ILE A 424 -11.17 -17.55 -28.56
C ILE A 424 -12.26 -16.66 -27.97
N LEU A 425 -13.53 -17.00 -28.21
CA LEU A 425 -14.66 -16.26 -27.66
C LEU A 425 -14.66 -16.24 -26.13
N ALA A 426 -14.24 -17.34 -25.49
CA ALA A 426 -14.09 -17.41 -24.03
C ALA A 426 -12.99 -16.44 -23.52
N CYS A 427 -11.85 -16.36 -24.21
CA CYS A 427 -10.79 -15.39 -23.89
C CYS A 427 -11.27 -13.94 -24.07
N VAL A 428 -11.97 -13.65 -25.17
CA VAL A 428 -12.55 -12.31 -25.41
C VAL A 428 -13.57 -11.94 -24.33
N LYS A 429 -14.47 -12.84 -23.95
CA LYS A 429 -15.42 -12.63 -22.84
C LYS A 429 -14.71 -12.37 -21.52
N ALA A 430 -13.63 -13.11 -21.25
CA ALA A 430 -12.83 -12.91 -20.05
C ALA A 430 -12.18 -11.53 -20.03
N ALA A 431 -11.60 -11.09 -21.15
CA ALA A 431 -10.99 -9.77 -21.26
C ALA A 431 -12.01 -8.64 -21.12
N LEU A 432 -13.14 -8.72 -21.79
CA LEU A 432 -14.21 -7.72 -21.70
C LEU A 432 -14.78 -7.60 -20.28
N LEU A 433 -15.06 -8.74 -19.64
CA LEU A 433 -15.58 -8.71 -18.27
C LEU A 433 -14.50 -8.25 -17.27
N THR A 434 -13.21 -8.52 -17.52
CA THR A 434 -12.10 -7.94 -16.73
C THR A 434 -12.11 -6.42 -16.86
N ALA A 435 -12.23 -5.87 -18.08
CA ALA A 435 -12.31 -4.43 -18.29
C ALA A 435 -13.53 -3.82 -17.57
N LEU A 436 -14.70 -4.47 -17.64
CA LEU A 436 -15.89 -4.02 -16.92
C LEU A 436 -15.69 -4.03 -15.41
N CYS A 437 -15.18 -5.12 -14.83
CA CYS A 437 -14.92 -5.20 -13.39
C CYS A 437 -13.88 -4.16 -12.92
N SER A 438 -12.99 -3.75 -13.81
CA SER A 438 -11.90 -2.84 -13.50
C SER A 438 -12.16 -1.39 -13.96
N ALA A 439 -13.34 -1.09 -14.49
CA ALA A 439 -13.68 0.22 -15.05
C ALA A 439 -13.48 1.36 -14.04
N VAL A 440 -13.75 1.11 -12.76
CA VAL A 440 -13.55 2.06 -11.66
C VAL A 440 -12.14 2.66 -11.59
N PHE A 441 -11.13 1.90 -11.99
CA PHE A 441 -9.75 2.35 -12.10
C PHE A 441 -9.37 2.65 -13.57
N LEU A 442 -9.77 1.78 -14.50
CA LEU A 442 -9.37 1.86 -15.91
C LEU A 442 -9.81 3.16 -16.58
N VAL A 443 -11.05 3.62 -16.31
CA VAL A 443 -11.59 4.84 -16.96
C VAL A 443 -10.85 6.10 -16.48
N PRO A 444 -10.71 6.38 -15.15
CA PRO A 444 -9.91 7.49 -14.68
C PRO A 444 -8.44 7.43 -15.12
N PHE A 445 -7.84 6.24 -15.14
CA PHE A 445 -6.47 6.03 -15.60
C PHE A 445 -6.27 6.43 -17.06
N LEU A 446 -7.14 5.96 -17.95
CA LEU A 446 -7.05 6.28 -19.39
C LEU A 446 -7.30 7.77 -19.67
N ASP A 447 -8.19 8.39 -18.91
CA ASP A 447 -8.47 9.83 -19.02
C ASP A 447 -7.29 10.68 -18.53
N SER A 448 -6.57 10.20 -17.50
CA SER A 448 -5.48 10.92 -16.86
C SER A 448 -4.10 10.73 -17.50
N ILE A 449 -3.86 9.59 -18.18
CA ILE A 449 -2.53 9.24 -18.71
C ILE A 449 -2.08 10.13 -19.90
N GLY A 450 -3.01 10.79 -20.57
CA GLY A 450 -2.78 11.51 -21.82
C GLY A 450 -2.18 12.90 -21.70
N GLY A 451 -2.04 13.46 -20.51
CA GLY A 451 -1.76 14.90 -20.37
C GLY A 451 -0.73 15.33 -19.34
N LEU A 452 -0.34 14.53 -18.38
CA LEU A 452 0.00 15.16 -17.15
C LEU A 452 1.25 14.77 -16.43
N ILE A 453 1.88 13.62 -16.59
CA ILE A 453 2.59 13.20 -15.39
C ILE A 453 3.89 12.54 -15.69
N SER A 454 4.92 12.99 -14.98
CA SER A 454 6.17 12.23 -14.83
C SER A 454 5.84 10.86 -14.26
N THR A 455 5.79 9.88 -15.11
CA THR A 455 5.42 8.52 -14.75
C THR A 455 6.64 7.68 -14.42
N SER A 456 7.56 8.09 -13.76
CA SER A 456 8.73 7.35 -13.31
C SER A 456 10.07 8.02 -13.58
N VAL A 457 10.90 7.97 -12.61
CA VAL A 457 12.35 7.96 -12.79
C VAL A 457 12.66 6.92 -13.86
N ALA A 458 13.35 7.33 -14.91
CA ALA A 458 13.81 6.43 -15.94
C ALA A 458 14.87 5.47 -15.33
N ILE A 459 14.39 4.36 -14.79
CA ILE A 459 15.26 3.29 -14.28
C ILE A 459 15.72 2.51 -15.50
N MET A 460 17.02 2.44 -15.70
CA MET A 460 17.60 1.67 -16.77
C MET A 460 17.53 0.19 -16.41
N ALA A 461 16.68 -0.56 -17.09
CA ALA A 461 16.45 -1.97 -16.81
C ALA A 461 17.75 -2.82 -16.89
N ASN A 462 18.71 -2.43 -17.74
CA ASN A 462 20.00 -3.10 -17.86
C ASN A 462 20.85 -3.03 -16.57
N GLU A 463 20.73 -1.95 -15.79
CA GLU A 463 21.49 -1.76 -14.55
C GLU A 463 20.96 -2.62 -13.39
N HIS A 464 19.77 -3.20 -13.55
CA HIS A 464 19.07 -3.96 -12.52
C HIS A 464 18.77 -5.40 -12.92
N ALA A 465 19.40 -5.93 -13.97
CA ALA A 465 19.30 -7.33 -14.35
C ALA A 465 20.08 -8.21 -13.38
N LEU A 466 19.56 -9.43 -13.12
CA LEU A 466 20.25 -10.39 -12.25
C LEU A 466 21.45 -10.99 -12.96
N HIS A 467 22.53 -11.28 -12.23
CA HIS A 467 23.53 -12.21 -12.72
C HIS A 467 23.00 -13.64 -12.64
N LEU A 468 23.28 -14.46 -13.63
CA LEU A 468 22.82 -15.86 -13.67
C LEU A 468 23.18 -16.64 -12.40
N GLY A 469 24.33 -16.35 -11.80
CA GLY A 469 24.80 -16.93 -10.55
C GLY A 469 23.90 -16.66 -9.35
N ALA A 470 23.11 -15.58 -9.37
CA ALA A 470 22.20 -15.22 -8.28
C ALA A 470 21.16 -16.32 -7.95
N TYR A 471 20.76 -17.11 -8.94
CA TYR A 471 19.83 -18.23 -8.75
C TYR A 471 20.37 -19.38 -7.90
N PHE A 472 21.68 -19.47 -7.74
CA PHE A 472 22.36 -20.52 -6.98
C PHE A 472 22.77 -20.05 -5.58
N VAL A 473 22.57 -18.78 -5.26
CA VAL A 473 22.78 -18.24 -3.91
C VAL A 473 21.56 -18.52 -3.07
N GLY A 474 21.75 -19.22 -1.96
CA GLY A 474 20.64 -19.70 -1.15
C GLY A 474 20.01 -18.68 -0.24
N PHE A 475 20.75 -17.61 0.07
CA PHE A 475 20.41 -16.68 1.12
C PHE A 475 20.70 -15.25 0.72
N PRO A 476 19.88 -14.27 1.14
CA PRO A 476 20.25 -12.88 1.03
C PRO A 476 21.55 -12.66 1.83
N GLY A 477 22.54 -12.03 1.21
CA GLY A 477 23.79 -11.67 1.86
C GLY A 477 23.57 -10.53 2.87
N GLN A 478 24.41 -10.47 3.91
CA GLN A 478 24.48 -9.30 4.77
C GLN A 478 25.01 -8.11 3.95
N ALA A 479 24.17 -7.10 3.79
CA ALA A 479 24.46 -5.93 2.95
C ALA A 479 25.30 -4.86 3.68
N ASN A 480 25.49 -5.00 5.01
CA ASN A 480 25.95 -3.90 5.83
C ASN A 480 27.43 -3.54 5.68
N ASP A 481 28.25 -4.41 5.09
CA ASP A 481 29.71 -4.21 5.03
C ASP A 481 30.26 -3.89 3.62
N LEU A 482 29.41 -3.81 2.59
CA LEU A 482 29.85 -3.54 1.23
C LEU A 482 29.27 -2.22 0.69
N PRO A 483 30.04 -1.45 -0.10
CA PRO A 483 29.52 -0.23 -0.71
C PRO A 483 28.30 -0.55 -1.58
N TYR A 484 27.25 0.26 -1.45
CA TYR A 484 25.97 0.10 -2.15
C TYR A 484 26.10 -0.10 -3.67
N GLU A 485 27.14 0.49 -4.26
CA GLU A 485 27.46 0.39 -5.69
C GLU A 485 28.07 -0.96 -6.12
N ALA A 486 28.56 -1.77 -5.16
CA ALA A 486 29.19 -3.06 -5.43
C ALA A 486 28.27 -4.27 -5.21
N LEU A 487 27.02 -4.03 -4.77
CA LEU A 487 26.09 -5.08 -4.38
C LEU A 487 25.07 -5.29 -5.49
N ASP A 488 25.11 -6.47 -6.09
CA ASP A 488 23.96 -6.94 -6.88
C ASP A 488 22.74 -7.00 -5.97
N PHE A 489 21.74 -6.17 -6.26
CA PHE A 489 20.46 -6.07 -5.55
C PHE A 489 19.81 -7.44 -5.29
N ALA A 490 20.08 -8.42 -6.15
CA ALA A 490 19.61 -9.80 -6.00
C ALA A 490 20.19 -10.51 -4.78
N TYR A 491 21.46 -10.27 -4.48
CA TYR A 491 22.12 -10.91 -3.34
C TYR A 491 21.67 -10.31 -2.01
N THR A 492 21.38 -9.01 -2.01
CA THR A 492 20.96 -8.30 -0.80
C THR A 492 19.48 -8.46 -0.50
N VAL A 493 18.63 -8.46 -1.54
CA VAL A 493 17.17 -8.48 -1.40
C VAL A 493 16.59 -9.89 -1.55
N GLY A 494 17.33 -10.84 -2.15
CA GLY A 494 16.86 -12.21 -2.31
C GLY A 494 15.70 -12.37 -3.31
N VAL A 495 15.67 -11.56 -4.38
CA VAL A 495 14.64 -11.59 -5.43
C VAL A 495 14.77 -12.81 -6.36
N VAL A 496 14.97 -13.97 -5.80
CA VAL A 496 15.20 -15.27 -6.47
C VAL A 496 14.17 -16.30 -6.05
N PRO A 497 13.98 -17.41 -6.81
CA PRO A 497 12.97 -18.43 -6.46
C PRO A 497 13.24 -19.15 -5.13
N GLY A 498 14.50 -19.29 -4.74
CA GLY A 498 14.95 -20.05 -3.58
C GLY A 498 15.29 -21.51 -3.88
N LEU A 499 16.27 -22.05 -3.13
CA LEU A 499 16.88 -23.36 -3.38
C LEU A 499 15.90 -24.53 -3.32
N ALA A 500 14.92 -24.53 -2.43
CA ALA A 500 13.92 -25.59 -2.35
C ALA A 500 13.16 -25.76 -3.67
N MET A 501 12.82 -24.65 -4.32
CA MET A 501 12.12 -24.64 -5.60
C MET A 501 13.04 -25.07 -6.74
N MET A 502 14.25 -24.52 -6.76
CA MET A 502 15.27 -24.87 -7.77
C MET A 502 15.64 -26.36 -7.73
N LEU A 503 15.80 -26.94 -6.53
CA LEU A 503 16.08 -28.36 -6.36
C LEU A 503 14.93 -29.24 -6.93
N GLY A 504 13.68 -28.87 -6.65
CA GLY A 504 12.52 -29.59 -7.20
C GLY A 504 12.46 -29.53 -8.73
N CYS A 505 12.79 -28.38 -9.32
CA CYS A 505 12.90 -28.22 -10.78
C CYS A 505 14.06 -29.05 -11.36
N ALA A 506 15.22 -29.10 -10.67
CA ALA A 506 16.35 -29.92 -11.08
C ALA A 506 16.00 -31.42 -11.05
N ILE A 507 15.31 -31.90 -10.00
CA ILE A 507 14.80 -33.27 -9.93
C ILE A 507 13.86 -33.57 -11.11
N LEU A 508 12.96 -32.62 -11.47
CA LEU A 508 12.09 -32.78 -12.62
C LEU A 508 12.90 -32.89 -13.92
N LEU A 509 13.91 -32.06 -14.12
CA LEU A 509 14.79 -32.09 -15.31
C LEU A 509 15.52 -33.45 -15.43
N VAL A 510 16.12 -33.94 -14.33
CA VAL A 510 16.77 -35.24 -14.31
C VAL A 510 15.79 -36.35 -14.68
N ARG A 511 14.57 -36.32 -14.14
CA ARG A 511 13.53 -37.30 -14.48
C ARG A 511 13.11 -37.21 -15.95
N LEU A 512 12.97 -36.01 -16.49
CA LEU A 512 12.64 -35.79 -17.91
C LEU A 512 13.71 -36.33 -18.84
N TYR A 513 14.98 -36.21 -18.44
CA TYR A 513 16.10 -36.77 -19.18
C TYR A 513 16.17 -38.33 -19.06
N ALA A 514 16.13 -38.85 -17.83
CA ALA A 514 16.31 -40.26 -17.57
C ALA A 514 15.10 -41.17 -17.99
N GLN A 515 13.88 -40.61 -17.94
CA GLN A 515 12.63 -41.34 -18.15
C GLN A 515 11.84 -40.84 -19.36
N GLY A 516 12.50 -40.23 -20.33
CA GLY A 516 11.88 -39.46 -21.45
C GLY A 516 10.58 -40.04 -22.01
N ASP A 517 10.55 -41.30 -22.39
CA ASP A 517 9.37 -41.96 -22.96
C ASP A 517 8.29 -42.35 -21.94
N GLU A 518 8.62 -42.46 -20.67
CA GLU A 518 7.68 -42.77 -19.58
C GLU A 518 6.97 -41.52 -19.04
N MET A 519 7.44 -40.32 -19.37
CA MET A 519 6.90 -39.03 -18.98
C MET A 519 5.80 -38.53 -19.94
N LYS A 520 4.70 -39.30 -20.05
CA LYS A 520 3.63 -39.06 -21.06
C LYS A 520 2.30 -38.56 -20.48
N THR A 521 2.17 -38.42 -19.16
CA THR A 521 0.90 -37.94 -18.56
C THR A 521 0.58 -36.49 -18.96
N ALA A 522 -0.67 -36.08 -18.80
CA ALA A 522 -1.08 -34.68 -19.04
C ALA A 522 -0.36 -33.73 -18.06
N GLN A 523 -0.11 -34.17 -16.84
CA GLN A 523 0.63 -33.44 -15.82
C GLN A 523 2.12 -33.31 -16.17
N ASP A 524 2.75 -34.38 -16.72
CA ASP A 524 4.13 -34.33 -17.19
C ASP A 524 4.29 -33.29 -18.31
N ARG A 525 3.37 -33.28 -19.28
CA ARG A 525 3.36 -32.30 -20.36
C ARG A 525 3.16 -30.86 -19.84
N LEU A 526 2.22 -30.68 -18.89
CA LEU A 526 1.99 -29.38 -18.26
C LEU A 526 3.24 -28.89 -17.55
N CYS A 527 3.84 -29.71 -16.67
CA CYS A 527 5.02 -29.31 -15.90
C CYS A 527 6.25 -29.06 -16.78
N ARG A 528 6.41 -29.81 -17.88
CA ARG A 528 7.46 -29.54 -18.88
C ARG A 528 7.29 -28.16 -19.50
N MET A 529 6.06 -27.80 -19.91
CA MET A 529 5.76 -26.48 -20.47
C MET A 529 5.97 -25.36 -19.43
N LEU A 530 5.48 -25.54 -18.21
CA LEU A 530 5.68 -24.58 -17.13
C LEU A 530 7.16 -24.36 -16.81
N LEU A 531 7.95 -25.44 -16.78
CA LEU A 531 9.39 -25.35 -16.54
C LEU A 531 10.12 -24.64 -17.68
N ALA A 532 9.80 -24.96 -18.95
CA ALA A 532 10.41 -24.29 -20.10
C ALA A 532 10.06 -22.79 -20.11
N PHE A 533 8.80 -22.47 -19.82
CA PHE A 533 8.35 -21.07 -19.83
C PHE A 533 8.95 -20.26 -18.67
N SER A 534 9.01 -20.85 -17.48
CA SER A 534 9.68 -20.20 -16.36
C SER A 534 11.18 -20.02 -16.58
N ALA A 535 11.85 -20.98 -17.26
CA ALA A 535 13.25 -20.83 -17.63
C ALA A 535 13.49 -19.62 -18.57
N LEU A 536 12.58 -19.41 -19.54
CA LEU A 536 12.64 -18.22 -20.41
C LEU A 536 12.48 -16.91 -19.61
N LEU A 537 11.53 -16.88 -18.67
CA LEU A 537 11.35 -15.70 -17.81
C LEU A 537 12.56 -15.47 -16.90
N MET A 538 13.14 -16.55 -16.36
CA MET A 538 14.35 -16.46 -15.53
C MET A 538 15.56 -15.97 -16.34
N ILE A 539 15.75 -16.44 -17.57
CA ILE A 539 16.79 -15.91 -18.46
C ILE A 539 16.51 -14.44 -18.78
N GLY A 540 15.26 -14.09 -19.08
CA GLY A 540 14.85 -12.70 -19.29
C GLY A 540 15.06 -11.79 -18.08
N ALA A 541 15.10 -12.34 -16.86
CA ALA A 541 15.40 -11.59 -15.65
C ALA A 541 16.91 -11.32 -15.45
N THR A 542 17.78 -11.94 -16.24
CA THR A 542 19.25 -11.85 -16.10
C THR A 542 19.88 -10.96 -17.15
N ASP A 543 21.15 -10.62 -16.91
CA ASP A 543 22.06 -9.95 -17.83
C ASP A 543 22.42 -10.77 -19.08
N VAL A 544 22.08 -12.07 -19.12
CA VAL A 544 22.16 -12.90 -20.33
C VAL A 544 21.19 -12.42 -21.41
N PHE A 545 20.03 -11.83 -21.01
CA PHE A 545 19.16 -11.15 -21.95
C PHE A 545 19.76 -9.80 -22.33
N PRO A 546 19.78 -9.42 -23.60
CA PRO A 546 20.46 -8.20 -24.08
C PRO A 546 19.65 -6.92 -23.72
N TRP A 547 19.55 -6.60 -22.45
CA TRP A 547 18.80 -5.44 -21.95
C TRP A 547 19.33 -4.13 -22.51
N ASP A 548 20.66 -3.98 -22.62
CA ASP A 548 21.28 -2.80 -23.25
C ASP A 548 20.72 -2.54 -24.63
N TRP A 549 20.70 -3.60 -25.48
CA TRP A 549 20.16 -3.49 -26.81
C TRP A 549 18.65 -3.17 -26.81
N ALA A 550 17.86 -3.81 -25.93
CA ALA A 550 16.42 -3.61 -25.83
C ALA A 550 16.04 -2.17 -25.40
N CYS A 551 16.83 -1.58 -24.49
CA CYS A 551 16.63 -0.21 -24.00
C CYS A 551 16.97 0.86 -25.03
N TYR A 552 17.85 0.55 -26.01
CA TYR A 552 18.24 1.46 -27.08
C TYR A 552 17.48 1.27 -28.40
N LEU A 553 16.48 0.40 -28.43
CA LEU A 553 15.60 0.26 -29.59
C LEU A 553 14.86 1.58 -29.88
N PRO A 554 14.44 1.83 -31.16
CA PRO A 554 13.59 2.97 -31.47
C PRO A 554 12.27 2.93 -30.68
N LYS A 555 11.72 4.11 -30.30
CA LYS A 555 10.39 4.20 -29.71
C LYS A 555 9.34 3.64 -30.69
N PRO A 556 8.30 2.93 -30.22
CA PRO A 556 7.90 2.72 -28.81
C PRO A 556 8.53 1.50 -28.14
N TYR A 557 9.38 0.73 -28.81
CA TYR A 557 9.91 -0.54 -28.29
C TYR A 557 10.80 -0.34 -27.06
N SER A 558 11.72 0.63 -27.11
CA SER A 558 12.56 0.97 -25.94
C SER A 558 11.71 1.35 -24.74
N THR A 559 10.66 2.16 -24.95
CA THR A 559 9.73 2.56 -23.88
C THR A 559 9.08 1.34 -23.23
N PHE A 560 8.68 0.33 -24.02
CA PHE A 560 8.09 -0.91 -23.49
C PHE A 560 9.06 -1.66 -22.57
N PHE A 561 10.34 -1.83 -22.99
CA PHE A 561 11.34 -2.51 -22.17
C PHE A 561 11.72 -1.71 -20.93
N MET A 562 11.86 -0.39 -21.04
CA MET A 562 12.13 0.51 -19.91
C MET A 562 11.00 0.52 -18.87
N GLN A 563 9.75 0.30 -19.27
CA GLN A 563 8.61 0.16 -18.36
C GLN A 563 8.74 -1.04 -17.40
N ILE A 564 9.54 -2.04 -17.73
CA ILE A 564 9.80 -3.18 -16.87
C ILE A 564 10.57 -2.73 -15.61
N GLN A 565 11.41 -1.69 -15.72
CA GLN A 565 12.25 -1.10 -14.69
C GLN A 565 13.26 -2.11 -14.11
N TYR A 566 12.78 -3.16 -13.50
CA TYR A 566 13.54 -4.21 -12.83
C TYR A 566 13.29 -5.56 -13.50
N PRO A 567 14.22 -6.08 -14.31
CA PRO A 567 14.09 -7.38 -14.98
C PRO A 567 13.78 -8.55 -14.05
N TRP A 568 14.32 -8.54 -12.84
CA TRP A 568 14.08 -9.58 -11.84
C TRP A 568 12.59 -9.73 -11.44
N ARG A 569 11.71 -8.76 -11.73
CA ARG A 569 10.25 -8.91 -11.57
C ARG A 569 9.67 -10.07 -12.38
N LEU A 570 10.34 -10.48 -13.46
CA LEU A 570 9.96 -11.69 -14.22
C LEU A 570 10.03 -12.97 -13.39
N VAL A 571 10.88 -13.02 -12.35
CA VAL A 571 10.94 -14.13 -11.39
C VAL A 571 9.63 -14.27 -10.63
N GLY A 572 8.98 -13.15 -10.25
CA GLY A 572 7.67 -13.15 -9.60
C GLY A 572 6.59 -13.83 -10.45
N ALA A 573 6.59 -13.58 -11.76
CA ALA A 573 5.69 -14.24 -12.70
C ALA A 573 6.06 -15.73 -12.93
N ALA A 574 7.34 -16.09 -12.85
CA ALA A 574 7.83 -17.47 -12.98
C ALA A 574 7.52 -18.32 -11.72
N ALA A 575 7.53 -17.71 -10.53
CA ALA A 575 7.45 -18.41 -9.24
C ALA A 575 6.29 -19.42 -9.13
N PRO A 576 5.04 -19.15 -9.51
CA PRO A 576 3.96 -20.13 -9.40
C PRO A 576 4.14 -21.30 -10.38
N MET A 577 4.77 -21.08 -11.55
CA MET A 577 5.07 -22.13 -12.52
C MET A 577 6.18 -23.04 -12.01
N LEU A 578 7.24 -22.45 -11.45
CA LEU A 578 8.33 -23.18 -10.80
C LEU A 578 7.83 -24.00 -9.62
N ALA A 579 6.94 -23.43 -8.77
CA ALA A 579 6.38 -24.15 -7.63
C ALA A 579 5.57 -25.38 -8.05
N LEU A 580 4.77 -25.30 -9.12
CA LEU A 580 4.01 -26.41 -9.69
C LEU A 580 4.95 -27.47 -10.24
N ALA A 581 5.96 -27.07 -11.01
CA ALA A 581 6.95 -27.99 -11.61
C ALA A 581 7.81 -28.67 -10.53
N ALA A 582 8.29 -27.91 -9.55
CA ALA A 582 9.09 -28.43 -8.44
C ALA A 582 8.32 -29.45 -7.59
N ALA A 583 7.07 -29.12 -7.22
CA ALA A 583 6.21 -30.05 -6.48
C ALA A 583 5.98 -31.35 -7.25
N TRP A 584 5.79 -31.26 -8.58
CA TRP A 584 5.70 -32.45 -9.44
C TRP A 584 7.01 -33.24 -9.47
N GLY A 585 8.16 -32.56 -9.54
CA GLY A 585 9.48 -33.17 -9.48
C GLY A 585 9.67 -34.05 -8.22
N PHE A 586 9.30 -33.53 -7.05
CA PHE A 586 9.37 -34.29 -5.78
C PHE A 586 8.33 -35.38 -5.66
N MET A 587 7.11 -35.23 -6.20
CA MET A 587 5.93 -36.03 -5.85
C MET A 587 5.23 -36.72 -7.03
N ARG A 588 5.91 -36.88 -8.17
CA ARG A 588 5.33 -37.50 -9.36
C ARG A 588 4.80 -38.91 -9.04
N GLU A 589 5.61 -39.71 -8.37
CA GLU A 589 5.25 -41.08 -8.02
C GLU A 589 4.36 -41.13 -6.78
N GLU A 590 3.21 -41.78 -6.90
CA GLU A 590 2.19 -41.78 -5.84
C GLU A 590 2.69 -42.38 -4.52
N LYS A 591 3.47 -43.44 -4.59
CA LYS A 591 4.07 -44.11 -3.42
C LYS A 591 5.03 -43.22 -2.64
N HIS A 592 5.67 -42.23 -3.28
CA HIS A 592 6.64 -41.33 -2.67
C HIS A 592 6.07 -39.94 -2.32
N ARG A 593 4.79 -39.65 -2.59
CA ARG A 593 4.19 -38.31 -2.36
C ARG A 593 4.26 -37.83 -0.92
N THR A 594 4.21 -38.75 0.07
CA THR A 594 4.35 -38.36 1.48
C THR A 594 5.77 -37.92 1.80
N ALA A 595 6.76 -38.75 1.37
CA ALA A 595 8.18 -38.41 1.56
C ALA A 595 8.56 -37.11 0.82
N GLY A 596 8.08 -36.93 -0.41
CA GLY A 596 8.28 -35.70 -1.18
C GLY A 596 7.68 -34.48 -0.51
N LEU A 597 6.47 -34.61 0.06
CA LEU A 597 5.87 -33.51 0.83
C LEU A 597 6.69 -33.18 2.08
N CYS A 598 7.12 -34.18 2.84
CA CYS A 598 7.98 -33.96 4.01
C CYS A 598 9.30 -33.25 3.60
N ALA A 599 9.93 -33.68 2.51
CA ALA A 599 11.15 -33.09 1.99
C ALA A 599 10.93 -31.59 1.63
N ILE A 600 9.83 -31.27 0.91
CA ILE A 600 9.46 -29.89 0.58
C ILE A 600 9.29 -29.06 1.86
N LEU A 601 8.51 -29.55 2.83
CA LEU A 601 8.24 -28.79 4.07
C LEU A 601 9.52 -28.57 4.87
N MET A 602 10.42 -29.56 4.93
CA MET A 602 11.72 -29.40 5.59
C MET A 602 12.61 -28.37 4.89
N LEU A 603 12.74 -28.48 3.56
CA LEU A 603 13.53 -27.52 2.79
C LEU A 603 12.98 -26.09 2.90
N CYS A 604 11.65 -25.93 2.78
CA CYS A 604 11.02 -24.64 2.98
C CYS A 604 11.23 -24.09 4.41
N ALA A 605 11.12 -24.95 5.43
CA ALA A 605 11.35 -24.55 6.82
C ALA A 605 12.79 -24.07 7.04
N VAL A 606 13.78 -24.76 6.45
CA VAL A 606 15.19 -24.39 6.58
C VAL A 606 15.49 -23.11 5.81
N PHE A 607 15.20 -23.07 4.51
CA PHE A 607 15.62 -21.96 3.67
C PHE A 607 14.79 -20.68 3.90
N ALA A 608 13.46 -20.82 3.96
CA ALA A 608 12.60 -19.67 4.24
C ALA A 608 12.74 -19.20 5.70
N GLY A 609 12.93 -20.13 6.64
CA GLY A 609 13.19 -19.80 8.04
C GLY A 609 14.46 -18.99 8.22
N TYR A 610 15.54 -19.38 7.53
CA TYR A 610 16.79 -18.62 7.54
C TYR A 610 16.60 -17.22 6.92
N SER A 611 15.96 -17.14 5.74
CA SER A 611 15.70 -15.82 5.10
C SER A 611 14.88 -14.90 6.01
N MET A 612 13.87 -15.45 6.70
CA MET A 612 13.07 -14.67 7.65
C MET A 612 13.86 -14.28 8.91
N GLN A 613 14.80 -15.10 9.35
CA GLN A 613 15.69 -14.76 10.46
C GLN A 613 16.60 -13.59 10.09
N VAL A 614 17.19 -13.61 8.89
CA VAL A 614 17.99 -12.50 8.37
C VAL A 614 17.16 -11.21 8.33
N ILE A 615 15.92 -11.27 7.85
CA ILE A 615 15.02 -10.12 7.81
C ILE A 615 14.79 -9.55 9.23
N VAL A 616 14.51 -10.42 10.19
CA VAL A 616 14.26 -9.99 11.59
C VAL A 616 15.49 -9.34 12.21
N GLN A 617 16.69 -9.75 11.81
CA GLN A 617 17.96 -9.25 12.38
C GLN A 617 18.47 -7.99 11.68
N ASP A 618 18.34 -7.92 10.35
CA ASP A 618 19.09 -6.96 9.53
C ASP A 618 18.19 -5.86 8.91
N VAL A 619 16.87 -6.09 8.78
CA VAL A 619 15.97 -5.05 8.23
C VAL A 619 15.54 -4.11 9.35
N PRO A 620 15.77 -2.81 9.23
CA PRO A 620 15.31 -1.83 10.21
C PRO A 620 13.81 -1.94 10.47
N MET A 621 13.40 -1.65 11.68
CA MET A 621 12.00 -1.71 12.08
C MET A 621 11.51 -0.34 12.53
N LEU A 622 10.41 0.11 11.95
CA LEU A 622 9.70 1.28 12.40
C LEU A 622 8.90 0.90 13.65
N GLU A 623 9.36 1.36 14.80
CA GLU A 623 8.74 1.05 16.10
C GLU A 623 7.48 1.88 16.36
N LYS A 624 7.38 3.07 15.75
CA LYS A 624 6.24 3.96 15.92
C LYS A 624 5.00 3.41 15.22
N GLU A 625 3.95 3.15 15.97
CA GLU A 625 2.73 2.51 15.49
C GLU A 625 1.92 3.37 14.51
N ASP A 626 1.97 4.69 14.64
CA ASP A 626 1.18 5.63 13.84
C ASP A 626 2.03 6.66 13.08
N PHE A 627 3.29 6.32 12.81
CA PHE A 627 4.15 7.20 12.03
C PHE A 627 3.80 7.09 10.54
N CYS A 628 3.50 8.22 9.91
CA CYS A 628 3.36 8.37 8.48
C CYS A 628 4.06 9.66 8.06
N ASP A 629 5.07 9.57 7.21
CA ASP A 629 5.64 10.77 6.59
C ASP A 629 4.77 11.14 5.38
N THR A 630 4.11 12.28 5.47
CA THR A 630 3.28 12.79 4.36
C THR A 630 4.09 13.27 3.17
N ARG A 631 5.42 13.38 3.32
CA ARG A 631 6.33 13.66 2.22
C ARG A 631 6.51 12.41 1.37
N ILE A 632 6.62 12.59 0.08
CA ILE A 632 6.91 11.53 -0.87
C ILE A 632 8.31 11.77 -1.41
N GLU A 633 9.15 10.76 -1.36
CA GLU A 633 10.53 10.88 -1.84
C GLU A 633 10.60 11.09 -3.36
N GLN A 634 9.68 10.46 -4.08
CA GLN A 634 9.60 10.54 -5.54
C GLN A 634 8.30 11.23 -5.94
N TYR A 635 8.39 12.32 -6.71
CA TYR A 635 7.24 13.09 -7.21
C TYR A 635 6.62 12.44 -8.45
N GLU A 636 6.51 11.13 -8.45
CA GLU A 636 5.69 10.40 -9.42
C GLU A 636 4.24 10.90 -9.31
N TYR A 637 3.52 10.87 -10.40
CA TYR A 637 2.09 11.27 -10.46
C TYR A 637 1.80 12.74 -10.11
N THR A 638 2.79 13.62 -10.24
CA THR A 638 2.65 15.08 -10.21
C THR A 638 2.96 15.67 -11.58
N PHE A 639 2.69 16.95 -11.77
CA PHE A 639 3.04 17.64 -13.01
C PHE A 639 4.56 17.73 -13.21
N PRO A 640 5.06 17.61 -14.46
CA PRO A 640 6.46 17.90 -14.75
C PRO A 640 6.80 19.34 -14.31
N GLY A 641 7.82 19.50 -13.49
CA GLY A 641 8.22 20.78 -12.94
C GLY A 641 7.69 21.07 -11.53
N THR A 642 6.92 20.15 -10.92
CA THR A 642 6.62 20.22 -9.49
C THR A 642 7.89 19.98 -8.69
N GLU A 643 8.34 21.01 -7.98
CA GLU A 643 9.59 20.99 -7.21
C GLU A 643 9.34 20.64 -5.75
N LYS A 644 10.16 19.74 -5.24
CA LYS A 644 10.05 19.16 -3.90
C LYS A 644 10.16 20.19 -2.78
N GLY A 645 11.03 21.18 -2.94
CA GLY A 645 11.28 22.21 -1.94
C GLY A 645 10.33 23.41 -1.97
N ALA A 646 9.44 23.48 -2.97
CA ALA A 646 8.54 24.61 -3.15
C ALA A 646 7.12 24.34 -2.66
N LEU A 647 6.81 23.14 -2.14
CA LEU A 647 5.54 22.83 -1.50
C LEU A 647 5.65 23.19 -0.01
N GLU A 648 5.22 24.38 0.33
CA GLU A 648 5.17 24.85 1.72
C GLU A 648 3.79 24.58 2.34
N PRO A 649 3.73 24.32 3.64
CA PRO A 649 2.47 24.02 4.28
C PRO A 649 1.47 25.20 4.25
N GLY A 650 0.37 25.01 3.53
CA GLY A 650 -0.89 25.71 3.80
C GLY A 650 -1.06 27.14 3.32
N ASP A 651 -0.18 27.67 2.49
CA ASP A 651 -0.27 29.07 2.11
C ASP A 651 -1.03 29.32 0.81
N VAL A 652 -1.93 30.31 0.85
CA VAL A 652 -2.55 30.88 -0.33
C VAL A 652 -1.60 31.95 -0.89
N ILE A 653 -1.12 31.75 -2.10
CA ILE A 653 -0.18 32.65 -2.76
C ILE A 653 -0.95 33.52 -3.74
N ALA A 654 -0.93 34.83 -3.52
CA ALA A 654 -1.49 35.82 -4.43
C ALA A 654 -0.37 36.47 -5.23
N TYR A 655 -0.43 36.38 -6.56
CA TYR A 655 0.52 37.02 -7.46
C TYR A 655 0.15 38.48 -7.69
N HIS A 656 1.14 39.36 -7.71
CA HIS A 656 1.02 40.81 -7.94
C HIS A 656 0.19 41.58 -6.91
N ALA A 657 -0.01 41.02 -5.72
CA ALA A 657 -0.63 41.73 -4.61
C ALA A 657 0.37 41.82 -3.44
N PRO A 658 0.82 43.01 -3.05
CA PRO A 658 1.83 43.14 -2.00
C PRO A 658 1.30 42.82 -0.60
N GLU A 659 -0.01 42.95 -0.38
CA GLU A 659 -0.65 42.62 0.90
C GLU A 659 -2.03 42.00 0.66
N TYR A 660 -2.25 40.84 1.20
CA TYR A 660 -3.57 40.20 1.29
C TYR A 660 -3.76 39.56 2.66
N ALA A 661 -4.97 39.62 3.19
CA ALA A 661 -5.32 38.95 4.41
C ALA A 661 -6.20 37.72 4.09
N VAL A 662 -5.73 36.54 4.46
CA VAL A 662 -6.51 35.32 4.43
C VAL A 662 -7.14 35.12 5.79
N ARG A 663 -8.46 34.94 5.83
CA ARG A 663 -9.25 34.68 7.03
C ARG A 663 -10.13 33.48 6.84
N ASP A 664 -10.59 32.92 7.93
CA ASP A 664 -11.55 31.82 7.94
C ASP A 664 -11.12 30.63 7.05
N TYR A 665 -9.81 30.37 7.00
CA TYR A 665 -9.26 29.27 6.21
C TYR A 665 -9.68 27.95 6.82
N MET A 666 -10.41 27.16 6.04
CA MET A 666 -10.80 25.80 6.42
C MET A 666 -10.61 24.87 5.23
N LYS A 667 -9.86 23.79 5.45
CA LYS A 667 -9.67 22.73 4.49
C LYS A 667 -10.17 21.41 5.05
N ARG A 668 -10.98 20.72 4.29
CA ARG A 668 -11.44 19.36 4.62
C ARG A 668 -11.43 18.49 3.37
N GLY A 669 -10.56 17.51 3.37
CA GLY A 669 -10.39 16.62 2.22
C GLY A 669 -9.97 17.41 0.96
N THR A 670 -10.74 17.28 -0.10
CA THR A 670 -10.56 18.03 -1.36
C THR A 670 -11.35 19.34 -1.42
N THR A 671 -12.01 19.73 -0.33
CA THR A 671 -12.71 21.01 -0.24
C THR A 671 -11.92 22.01 0.58
N MET A 672 -11.99 23.28 0.17
CA MET A 672 -11.35 24.39 0.86
C MET A 672 -12.27 25.60 0.83
N THR A 673 -12.35 26.31 1.95
CA THR A 673 -13.01 27.61 2.03
C THR A 673 -12.08 28.59 2.69
N LEU A 674 -12.07 29.81 2.21
CA LEU A 674 -11.32 30.91 2.80
C LEU A 674 -11.98 32.24 2.49
N THR A 675 -11.75 33.20 3.34
CA THR A 675 -12.12 34.61 3.11
C THR A 675 -10.85 35.38 2.76
N LEU A 676 -10.86 36.10 1.64
CA LEU A 676 -9.72 36.82 1.11
C LEU A 676 -10.06 38.28 0.89
N ASP A 677 -9.21 39.17 1.37
CA ASP A 677 -9.25 40.58 0.99
C ASP A 677 -8.40 40.77 -0.27
N VAL A 678 -9.07 41.00 -1.40
CA VAL A 678 -8.43 41.11 -2.71
C VAL A 678 -8.18 42.58 -3.04
N PRO A 679 -6.91 43.01 -2.99
CA PRO A 679 -6.56 44.38 -3.36
C PRO A 679 -6.67 44.58 -4.88
N GLN A 680 -6.72 45.86 -5.26
CA GLN A 680 -6.72 46.24 -6.66
C GLN A 680 -5.45 45.72 -7.36
N GLY A 681 -5.61 45.07 -8.49
CA GLY A 681 -4.51 44.57 -9.30
C GLY A 681 -4.20 43.07 -9.13
N LEU A 682 -4.93 42.34 -8.28
CA LEU A 682 -4.80 40.88 -8.22
C LEU A 682 -5.29 40.22 -9.51
N SER A 683 -4.39 39.68 -10.29
CA SER A 683 -4.73 39.03 -11.57
C SER A 683 -4.93 37.52 -11.44
N MET A 684 -4.31 36.90 -10.45
CA MET A 684 -4.36 35.44 -10.23
C MET A 684 -4.09 35.12 -8.76
N LEU A 685 -4.61 33.96 -8.34
CA LEU A 685 -4.46 33.40 -7.01
C LEU A 685 -3.98 31.97 -7.16
N GLU A 686 -2.94 31.54 -6.45
CA GLU A 686 -2.55 30.15 -6.33
C GLU A 686 -2.98 29.61 -4.97
N LEU A 687 -3.52 28.37 -5.00
CA LEU A 687 -4.03 27.69 -3.82
C LEU A 687 -3.07 26.55 -3.44
N PRO A 688 -2.95 26.23 -2.15
CA PRO A 688 -2.08 25.13 -1.68
C PRO A 688 -2.70 23.75 -1.98
N LEU A 689 -2.94 23.51 -3.25
CA LEU A 689 -3.48 22.28 -3.80
C LEU A 689 -2.74 21.95 -5.09
N LEU A 690 -2.31 20.71 -5.25
CA LEU A 690 -1.83 20.25 -6.55
C LEU A 690 -2.99 20.20 -7.54
N TYR A 691 -2.73 20.70 -8.74
CA TYR A 691 -3.74 20.73 -9.80
C TYR A 691 -3.99 19.34 -10.35
N TYR A 692 -5.25 18.93 -10.36
CA TYR A 692 -5.75 17.81 -11.14
C TYR A 692 -7.04 18.23 -11.84
N PRO A 693 -7.31 17.73 -13.07
CA PRO A 693 -8.54 18.04 -13.78
C PRO A 693 -9.76 17.66 -12.94
N GLY A 694 -10.66 18.61 -12.71
CA GLY A 694 -11.85 18.44 -11.87
C GLY A 694 -11.96 19.43 -10.72
N TYR A 695 -10.89 20.15 -10.35
CA TYR A 695 -11.04 21.24 -9.38
C TYR A 695 -11.92 22.36 -9.90
N ARG A 696 -12.85 22.80 -9.05
CA ARG A 696 -13.75 23.93 -9.26
C ARG A 696 -13.54 24.96 -8.17
N VAL A 697 -13.65 26.22 -8.55
CA VAL A 697 -13.50 27.36 -7.61
C VAL A 697 -14.59 28.38 -7.87
N THR A 698 -15.17 28.91 -6.79
CA THR A 698 -16.08 30.03 -6.85
C THR A 698 -15.59 31.19 -5.97
N ASP A 699 -15.89 32.39 -6.39
CA ASP A 699 -15.68 33.66 -5.68
C ASP A 699 -17.04 34.26 -5.39
N ASN A 700 -17.47 34.29 -4.12
CA ASN A 700 -18.80 34.67 -3.71
C ASN A 700 -19.91 33.98 -4.56
N GLY A 701 -19.74 32.68 -4.87
CA GLY A 701 -20.67 31.89 -5.67
C GLY A 701 -20.53 32.04 -7.19
N ASN A 702 -19.66 32.93 -7.70
CA ASN A 702 -19.38 33.04 -9.13
C ASN A 702 -18.24 32.10 -9.53
N GLU A 703 -18.43 31.31 -10.57
CA GLU A 703 -17.43 30.35 -11.03
C GLU A 703 -16.17 31.04 -11.56
N CYS A 704 -15.00 30.66 -11.05
CA CYS A 704 -13.70 31.15 -11.47
C CYS A 704 -13.05 30.16 -12.45
N ARG A 705 -12.17 30.67 -13.33
CA ARG A 705 -11.38 29.83 -14.21
C ARG A 705 -10.21 29.21 -13.42
N VAL A 706 -10.10 27.89 -13.48
CA VAL A 706 -9.00 27.12 -12.87
C VAL A 706 -8.05 26.63 -13.94
N ARG A 707 -6.75 26.72 -13.70
CA ARG A 707 -5.71 26.17 -14.57
C ARG A 707 -4.52 25.65 -13.75
N LEU A 708 -3.59 25.01 -14.45
CA LEU A 708 -2.29 24.64 -13.90
C LEU A 708 -1.48 25.92 -13.65
N GLY A 709 -1.08 26.11 -12.42
CA GLY A 709 -0.23 27.22 -11.97
C GLY A 709 1.24 26.85 -11.87
N THR A 710 1.99 27.69 -11.20
CA THR A 710 3.40 27.47 -10.91
C THR A 710 3.55 26.27 -9.99
N ASN A 711 4.63 25.52 -10.14
CA ASN A 711 4.93 24.34 -9.33
C ASN A 711 3.79 23.28 -9.25
N GLY A 712 2.96 23.19 -10.27
CA GLY A 712 1.89 22.20 -10.31
C GLY A 712 0.65 22.55 -9.48
N MET A 713 0.56 23.75 -8.93
CA MET A 713 -0.55 24.16 -8.05
C MET A 713 -1.82 24.55 -8.81
N VAL A 714 -2.93 24.58 -8.08
CA VAL A 714 -4.20 25.12 -8.57
C VAL A 714 -4.09 26.65 -8.68
N GLN A 715 -4.17 27.18 -9.90
CA GLN A 715 -4.20 28.61 -10.15
C GLN A 715 -5.61 29.06 -10.54
N VAL A 716 -6.10 30.10 -9.87
CA VAL A 716 -7.43 30.67 -10.03
C VAL A 716 -7.32 32.03 -10.73
N LEU A 717 -8.10 32.22 -11.77
CA LEU A 717 -8.19 33.46 -12.54
C LEU A 717 -9.58 34.08 -12.41
N GLY A 718 -9.64 35.39 -12.40
CA GLY A 718 -10.90 36.12 -12.41
C GLY A 718 -11.50 36.34 -11.02
N VAL A 719 -10.71 36.24 -9.96
CA VAL A 719 -11.09 36.65 -8.62
C VAL A 719 -11.31 38.17 -8.64
N GLN A 720 -12.46 38.62 -8.15
CA GLN A 720 -12.83 40.04 -8.19
C GLN A 720 -12.23 40.81 -7.02
N GLU A 721 -11.96 42.10 -7.24
CA GLU A 721 -11.54 43.01 -6.18
C GLU A 721 -12.61 43.10 -5.08
N GLY A 722 -12.19 43.28 -3.84
CA GLY A 722 -13.07 43.54 -2.71
C GLY A 722 -12.58 42.94 -1.41
N MET A 723 -13.14 43.44 -0.33
CA MET A 723 -12.91 42.92 1.01
C MET A 723 -13.85 41.75 1.30
N GLY A 724 -13.36 40.75 2.02
CA GLY A 724 -14.17 39.64 2.46
C GLY A 724 -14.68 38.71 1.34
N ARG A 725 -13.89 38.54 0.28
CA ARG A 725 -14.23 37.63 -0.82
C ARG A 725 -14.19 36.17 -0.34
N ARG A 726 -15.31 35.46 -0.44
CA ARG A 726 -15.39 34.07 -0.05
C ARG A 726 -15.02 33.17 -1.23
N ILE A 727 -13.89 32.53 -1.11
CA ILE A 727 -13.39 31.53 -2.08
C ILE A 727 -13.78 30.15 -1.61
N GLU A 728 -14.47 29.41 -2.46
CA GLU A 728 -14.84 28.02 -2.21
C GLU A 728 -14.25 27.14 -3.29
N VAL A 729 -13.59 26.05 -2.87
CA VAL A 729 -12.88 25.10 -3.74
C VAL A 729 -13.39 23.70 -3.47
N TRP A 730 -13.62 22.93 -4.51
CA TRP A 730 -13.94 21.50 -4.39
C TRP A 730 -13.46 20.75 -5.63
N PHE A 731 -13.30 19.43 -5.46
CA PHE A 731 -13.03 18.53 -6.57
C PHE A 731 -14.34 17.95 -7.10
N ASP A 732 -14.65 18.23 -8.35
CA ASP A 732 -15.83 17.73 -9.07
C ASP A 732 -15.40 16.57 -9.98
N GLU A 733 -15.73 15.34 -9.58
CA GLU A 733 -15.34 14.13 -10.31
C GLU A 733 -16.04 14.09 -11.68
N PRO A 734 -15.29 13.90 -12.80
CA PRO A 734 -15.91 13.77 -14.11
C PRO A 734 -16.99 12.68 -14.14
N PHE A 735 -18.12 12.95 -14.81
CA PHE A 735 -19.25 12.01 -14.89
C PHE A 735 -18.84 10.59 -15.34
N ALA A 736 -17.89 10.49 -16.29
CA ALA A 736 -17.38 9.20 -16.76
C ALA A 736 -16.72 8.38 -15.64
N TRP A 737 -16.05 9.05 -14.67
CA TRP A 737 -15.41 8.39 -13.56
C TRP A 737 -16.45 7.86 -12.57
N THR A 738 -17.43 8.68 -12.21
CA THR A 738 -18.56 8.25 -11.37
C THR A 738 -19.33 7.09 -12.02
N ALA A 739 -19.65 7.17 -13.33
CA ALA A 739 -20.31 6.12 -14.06
C ALA A 739 -19.51 4.80 -14.04
N SER A 740 -18.18 4.87 -14.10
CA SER A 740 -17.30 3.71 -14.09
C SER A 740 -17.41 2.86 -12.82
N VAL A 741 -17.77 3.48 -11.68
CA VAL A 741 -18.02 2.78 -10.41
C VAL A 741 -19.22 1.83 -10.55
N TYR A 742 -20.32 2.32 -11.13
CA TYR A 742 -21.51 1.50 -11.35
C TYR A 742 -21.29 0.41 -12.38
N VAL A 743 -20.50 0.69 -13.42
CA VAL A 743 -20.07 -0.30 -14.41
C VAL A 743 -19.27 -1.41 -13.75
N SER A 744 -18.33 -1.07 -12.89
CA SER A 744 -17.54 -2.08 -12.14
C SER A 744 -18.43 -2.90 -11.20
N ALA A 745 -19.34 -2.26 -10.47
CA ALA A 745 -20.26 -2.95 -9.60
C ALA A 745 -21.11 -3.96 -10.38
N ALA A 746 -21.68 -3.56 -11.51
CA ALA A 746 -22.43 -4.45 -12.41
C ALA A 746 -21.55 -5.60 -12.94
N GLY A 747 -20.30 -5.31 -13.30
CA GLY A 747 -19.31 -6.30 -13.71
C GLY A 747 -19.06 -7.36 -12.62
N PHE A 748 -18.87 -6.96 -11.38
CA PHE A 748 -18.70 -7.88 -10.24
C PHE A 748 -19.96 -8.71 -9.95
N VAL A 749 -21.16 -8.12 -10.04
CA VAL A 749 -22.43 -8.86 -9.90
C VAL A 749 -22.53 -9.92 -11.00
N LEU A 750 -22.24 -9.55 -12.25
CA LEU A 750 -22.27 -10.48 -13.37
C LEU A 750 -21.22 -11.61 -13.19
N LEU A 751 -20.02 -11.27 -12.77
CA LEU A 751 -18.96 -12.26 -12.50
C LEU A 751 -19.41 -13.23 -11.40
N GLY A 752 -19.97 -12.75 -10.32
CA GLY A 752 -20.52 -13.57 -9.22
C GLY A 752 -21.63 -14.51 -9.69
N ALA A 753 -22.56 -14.01 -10.52
CA ALA A 753 -23.64 -14.81 -11.11
C ALA A 753 -23.08 -15.93 -12.01
N LEU A 754 -22.12 -15.62 -12.87
CA LEU A 754 -21.49 -16.60 -13.77
C LEU A 754 -20.72 -17.68 -13.03
N LEU A 755 -19.96 -17.31 -12.01
CA LEU A 755 -19.26 -18.26 -11.14
C LEU A 755 -20.23 -19.19 -10.40
N SER A 756 -21.36 -18.64 -9.93
CA SER A 756 -22.42 -19.39 -9.24
C SER A 756 -23.19 -20.34 -10.19
N ALA A 757 -23.53 -19.87 -11.40
CA ALA A 757 -24.20 -20.68 -12.42
C ALA A 757 -23.34 -21.86 -12.88
N GLY A 758 -22.02 -21.68 -13.02
CA GLY A 758 -21.07 -22.73 -13.32
C GLY A 758 -21.01 -23.82 -12.25
N ARG A 759 -21.38 -23.51 -11.00
CA ARG A 759 -21.50 -24.48 -9.90
C ARG A 759 -22.77 -25.33 -10.01
N LYS A 760 -23.93 -24.72 -10.33
CA LYS A 760 -25.22 -25.42 -10.43
C LYS A 760 -25.27 -26.48 -11.56
N ARG A 761 -24.57 -26.25 -12.67
CA ARG A 761 -24.51 -27.21 -13.79
C ARG A 761 -23.68 -28.47 -13.52
N ARG A 762 -22.94 -28.53 -12.43
CA ARG A 762 -22.08 -29.67 -12.04
C ARG A 762 -22.65 -30.45 -10.83
N ALA A 763 -23.70 -29.98 -10.24
CA ALA A 763 -24.49 -30.68 -9.20
C ALA A 763 -25.70 -31.40 -9.84
#